data_f975a0454a921103c4aac9ee0458f1b3
#
_entry.id   f975a0454a921103c4aac9ee0458f1b3
#
_cell.length_a   1.000
_cell.length_b   1.000
_cell.length_c   1.000
_cell.angle_alpha   90.00
_cell.angle_beta   90.00
_cell.angle_gamma   90.00
#
_symmetry.space_group_name_H-M   'P 1'
#
loop_
_entity.id
_entity.type
_entity.pdbx_description
1 polymer ?
#
loop_
_entity_poly.entity_id
_entity_poly.type
_entity_poly.pdbx_seq_one_letter_code
_entity_poly.pdbx_strand_id
1 'polypeptide(L)'
;MIVSEKPERVQIPLPAEDLSKERIAYLENLVHQARLASAVFTQFTQEDVDRIVKPMVLAGLAQAQYLARLAVEETRLGVMEDKTIKNMVATEFVYDYVRDKRTVGVIREFPERNLVEIAEPIGVILSLLPITNPTSTALFKCIMAIKTRNAAIFSPHPKAWRCCSEAVRIMYEAAVKHGAPEGVFACLESHTLVDNAYLMHHPDIGLIDVTGGPSAVKAAYSSGKPALGVGAGNTPVYLEKTAELKTSVVDIIVSKTFDNGTICASEQTVVIDDEIYDQALKTFEDLGAHICNEKEVRLLERTVIDPETGFMQPMAIGQKATDIARFVGLKVKPDTKLLIAPIQGVGRKHPLSAEKLFPLLAVYRAKSVDEALRVCMDVIHAGGLGHTAVVFSRNEEVIQKFGEVIDAGRIIVNSPGSIGALGAVYNDLVPTFSFGCGTGGGNSTTDNVNIFHYLNIKRLARRTQNHMWFRVPNQIYFNMNAVENIRQFPSRTTIIVTNAELEKLGHVEVVRRHLSPKTHVHVLAIPDAEPDVKVVMQGVETLNLYKADQIIALGGGSVIDAAKIMKLEYESPEADLEELAAPFLDLRKRVIRFPTQKVNAVRLIAISTTSGTGSEVTPFAVMTDKQHGRKVTLADYSLTPDVAIVDPQFVLSMPKGLTADTGIDCLTHALEACVSNYASPYTDASAMQAIRLAFKYLPIAYENPGDEEARSMMHNAACIAAMAFANASVGVNHALAHAFGARFGVAHGRANALMLPHVMAYNAAVPAKFMPSPYTKGYVAHEKYAMIADLLGLGGSTVEEKVKNLIAATEELLDRLGFPRSIAELGIAEKEFEQALPELAQIAFEDPSGRSNPRMPMMSELTELFRNAYQGRGVAEPVGAPA
;
A
#
# COMPACT_ATOMS: atom_id res chain seq x y z
N MET A 1 -34.79 -2.55 -20.19
CA MET A 1 -33.84 -2.02 -19.17
C MET A 1 -34.36 -2.47 -17.81
N ILE A 2 -33.66 -3.37 -17.15
CA ILE A 2 -34.01 -3.82 -15.81
C ILE A 2 -33.49 -2.72 -14.86
N VAL A 3 -34.41 -1.92 -14.33
CA VAL A 3 -34.09 -1.06 -13.18
C VAL A 3 -33.87 -2.03 -12.02
N SER A 4 -32.64 -2.37 -11.72
CA SER A 4 -32.33 -3.14 -10.52
C SER A 4 -32.72 -2.30 -9.32
N GLU A 5 -33.65 -2.77 -8.51
CA GLU A 5 -33.91 -2.18 -7.20
C GLU A 5 -32.58 -2.11 -6.44
N LYS A 6 -32.20 -0.90 -6.05
CA LYS A 6 -31.04 -0.73 -5.17
C LYS A 6 -31.32 -1.43 -3.85
N PRO A 7 -30.35 -2.13 -3.25
CA PRO A 7 -30.55 -2.76 -1.94
C PRO A 7 -31.08 -1.72 -0.95
N GLU A 8 -32.03 -2.12 -0.11
CA GLU A 8 -32.58 -1.27 0.95
C GLU A 8 -31.45 -0.68 1.78
N ARG A 9 -31.29 0.63 1.68
CA ARG A 9 -30.37 1.36 2.58
C ARG A 9 -31.02 1.41 3.96
N VAL A 10 -30.23 1.23 5.01
CA VAL A 10 -30.66 1.45 6.38
C VAL A 10 -31.30 2.84 6.44
N GLN A 11 -32.62 2.89 6.63
CA GLN A 11 -33.36 4.14 6.71
C GLN A 11 -33.16 4.73 8.10
N ILE A 12 -32.37 5.81 8.16
CA ILE A 12 -32.35 6.67 9.35
C ILE A 12 -33.64 7.49 9.31
N PRO A 13 -34.46 7.53 10.40
CA PRO A 13 -35.67 8.32 10.41
C PRO A 13 -35.39 9.78 10.04
N LEU A 14 -36.19 10.33 9.11
CA LEU A 14 -36.06 11.72 8.71
C LEU A 14 -36.59 12.64 9.86
N PRO A 15 -35.89 13.72 10.20
CA PRO A 15 -36.37 14.68 11.20
C PRO A 15 -37.51 15.52 10.62
N ALA A 16 -38.68 14.91 10.49
CA ALA A 16 -39.89 15.52 9.86
C ALA A 16 -40.88 16.09 10.87
N GLU A 17 -40.71 15.87 12.17
CA GLU A 17 -41.67 16.19 13.22
C GLU A 17 -41.97 17.70 13.30
N ASP A 18 -41.01 18.54 12.92
CA ASP A 18 -41.16 20.01 12.96
C ASP A 18 -41.49 20.64 11.58
N LEU A 19 -41.76 19.83 10.55
CA LEU A 19 -42.08 20.32 9.20
C LEU A 19 -43.56 20.15 8.85
N SER A 20 -44.17 21.15 8.19
CA SER A 20 -45.52 20.99 7.63
C SER A 20 -45.51 20.01 6.46
N LYS A 21 -46.66 19.37 6.16
CA LYS A 21 -46.83 18.46 5.05
C LYS A 21 -46.51 19.12 3.70
N GLU A 22 -46.90 20.39 3.54
CA GLU A 22 -46.60 21.17 2.33
C GLU A 22 -45.10 21.39 2.17
N ARG A 23 -44.38 21.62 3.29
CA ARG A 23 -42.94 21.84 3.28
C ARG A 23 -42.19 20.55 2.93
N ILE A 24 -42.62 19.44 3.49
CA ILE A 24 -42.09 18.12 3.15
C ILE A 24 -42.32 17.85 1.66
N ALA A 25 -43.52 18.05 1.13
CA ALA A 25 -43.81 17.84 -0.29
C ALA A 25 -42.95 18.73 -1.20
N TYR A 26 -42.65 19.95 -0.81
CA TYR A 26 -41.73 20.85 -1.53
C TYR A 26 -40.33 20.30 -1.55
N LEU A 27 -39.76 19.87 -0.41
CA LEU A 27 -38.41 19.31 -0.31
C LEU A 27 -38.29 18.01 -1.10
N GLU A 28 -39.26 17.13 -0.98
CA GLU A 28 -39.34 15.86 -1.73
C GLU A 28 -39.38 16.12 -3.25
N ASN A 29 -40.15 17.12 -3.70
CA ASN A 29 -40.19 17.48 -5.11
C ASN A 29 -38.82 17.94 -5.62
N LEU A 30 -38.10 18.78 -4.86
CA LEU A 30 -36.75 19.21 -5.23
C LEU A 30 -35.78 18.03 -5.38
N VAL A 31 -35.79 17.13 -4.41
CA VAL A 31 -34.93 15.92 -4.46
C VAL A 31 -35.35 15.02 -5.61
N HIS A 32 -36.63 14.84 -5.86
CA HIS A 32 -37.13 14.03 -6.97
C HIS A 32 -36.71 14.61 -8.31
N GLN A 33 -36.86 15.92 -8.57
CA GLN A 33 -36.39 16.55 -9.81
C GLN A 33 -34.88 16.42 -9.99
N ALA A 34 -34.09 16.66 -8.94
CA ALA A 34 -32.63 16.52 -8.98
C ALA A 34 -32.21 15.06 -9.27
N ARG A 35 -32.94 14.08 -8.71
CA ARG A 35 -32.69 12.65 -8.96
C ARG A 35 -32.99 12.27 -10.41
N LEU A 36 -34.09 12.76 -10.98
CA LEU A 36 -34.42 12.53 -12.40
C LEU A 36 -33.37 13.15 -13.31
N ALA A 37 -32.95 14.40 -13.04
CA ALA A 37 -31.92 15.08 -13.79
C ALA A 37 -30.58 14.32 -13.70
N SER A 38 -30.18 13.86 -12.52
CA SER A 38 -28.98 13.07 -12.32
C SER A 38 -29.01 11.74 -13.10
N ALA A 39 -30.16 11.06 -13.14
CA ALA A 39 -30.31 9.81 -13.90
C ALA A 39 -30.11 10.02 -15.41
N VAL A 40 -30.64 11.09 -15.96
CA VAL A 40 -30.44 11.48 -17.36
C VAL A 40 -28.98 11.85 -17.59
N PHE A 41 -28.40 12.65 -16.69
CA PHE A 41 -27.04 13.18 -16.82
C PHE A 41 -25.96 12.07 -16.76
N THR A 42 -26.24 10.96 -16.09
CA THR A 42 -25.36 9.78 -16.04
C THR A 42 -25.04 9.22 -17.42
N GLN A 43 -25.92 9.41 -18.42
CA GLN A 43 -25.75 8.91 -19.78
C GLN A 43 -24.89 9.83 -20.66
N PHE A 44 -24.50 11.01 -20.19
CA PHE A 44 -23.75 11.98 -20.98
C PHE A 44 -22.31 11.55 -21.19
N THR A 45 -21.80 11.82 -22.39
CA THR A 45 -20.38 11.63 -22.76
C THR A 45 -19.53 12.77 -22.19
N GLN A 46 -18.20 12.64 -22.31
CA GLN A 46 -17.27 13.73 -21.94
C GLN A 46 -17.51 14.97 -22.80
N GLU A 47 -17.76 14.77 -24.10
CA GLU A 47 -18.02 15.84 -25.06
C GLU A 47 -19.31 16.60 -24.72
N ASP A 48 -20.35 15.88 -24.29
CA ASP A 48 -21.61 16.51 -23.86
C ASP A 48 -21.40 17.40 -22.63
N VAL A 49 -20.64 16.90 -21.65
CA VAL A 49 -20.31 17.64 -20.44
C VAL A 49 -19.48 18.89 -20.78
N ASP A 50 -18.44 18.75 -21.58
CA ASP A 50 -17.54 19.85 -21.94
C ASP A 50 -18.24 20.90 -22.76
N ARG A 51 -19.20 20.52 -23.60
CA ARG A 51 -20.09 21.43 -24.34
C ARG A 51 -20.93 22.31 -23.41
N ILE A 52 -21.31 21.82 -22.25
CA ILE A 52 -22.13 22.53 -21.26
C ILE A 52 -21.27 23.42 -20.36
N VAL A 53 -20.13 22.90 -19.88
CA VAL A 53 -19.30 23.57 -18.85
C VAL A 53 -18.79 24.91 -19.34
N LYS A 54 -18.24 24.99 -20.56
CA LYS A 54 -17.64 26.24 -21.08
C LYS A 54 -18.61 27.40 -21.14
N PRO A 55 -19.78 27.31 -21.82
CA PRO A 55 -20.73 28.41 -21.88
C PRO A 55 -21.34 28.75 -20.54
N MET A 56 -21.53 27.77 -19.64
CA MET A 56 -21.99 28.01 -18.28
C MET A 56 -20.99 28.86 -17.49
N VAL A 57 -19.71 28.54 -17.56
CA VAL A 57 -18.63 29.32 -16.92
C VAL A 57 -18.58 30.73 -17.47
N LEU A 58 -18.64 30.90 -18.80
CA LEU A 58 -18.62 32.22 -19.46
C LEU A 58 -19.83 33.08 -19.07
N ALA A 59 -21.00 32.47 -18.85
CA ALA A 59 -22.18 33.19 -18.36
C ALA A 59 -21.96 33.70 -16.92
N GLY A 60 -21.42 32.87 -16.01
CA GLY A 60 -21.07 33.27 -14.66
C GLY A 60 -19.98 34.36 -14.63
N LEU A 61 -18.93 34.22 -15.42
CA LEU A 61 -17.85 35.20 -15.55
C LEU A 61 -18.36 36.56 -16.06
N ALA A 62 -19.22 36.56 -17.06
CA ALA A 62 -19.81 37.80 -17.61
C ALA A 62 -20.65 38.55 -16.58
N GLN A 63 -21.17 37.87 -15.57
CA GLN A 63 -21.99 38.47 -14.50
C GLN A 63 -21.21 38.65 -13.17
N ALA A 64 -19.89 38.45 -13.17
CA ALA A 64 -19.06 38.48 -11.96
C ALA A 64 -19.23 39.77 -11.14
N GLN A 65 -19.23 40.92 -11.80
CA GLN A 65 -19.43 42.24 -11.15
C GLN A 65 -20.86 42.44 -10.63
N TYR A 66 -21.86 42.06 -11.44
CA TYR A 66 -23.27 42.13 -11.05
C TYR A 66 -23.54 41.29 -9.79
N LEU A 67 -23.09 40.04 -9.77
CA LEU A 67 -23.23 39.14 -8.65
C LEU A 67 -22.48 39.65 -7.39
N ALA A 68 -21.29 40.22 -7.57
CA ALA A 68 -20.53 40.83 -6.49
C ALA A 68 -21.29 42.02 -5.84
N ARG A 69 -21.85 42.91 -6.67
CA ARG A 69 -22.69 44.00 -6.19
C ARG A 69 -23.90 43.50 -5.42
N LEU A 70 -24.65 42.55 -5.96
CA LEU A 70 -25.81 41.96 -5.32
C LEU A 70 -25.46 41.31 -3.96
N ALA A 71 -24.29 40.61 -3.91
CA ALA A 71 -23.81 40.00 -2.66
C ALA A 71 -23.50 41.05 -1.59
N VAL A 72 -22.85 42.17 -1.93
CA VAL A 72 -22.59 43.23 -0.95
C VAL A 72 -23.87 43.95 -0.51
N GLU A 73 -24.77 44.25 -1.45
CA GLU A 73 -26.06 44.88 -1.15
C GLU A 73 -26.91 44.04 -0.19
N GLU A 74 -26.95 42.72 -0.37
CA GLU A 74 -27.74 41.82 0.45
C GLU A 74 -27.09 41.51 1.79
N THR A 75 -25.82 41.13 1.80
CA THR A 75 -25.12 40.67 3.01
C THR A 75 -24.55 41.79 3.85
N ARG A 76 -24.29 42.95 3.26
CA ARG A 76 -23.57 44.08 3.87
C ARG A 76 -22.12 43.71 4.27
N LEU A 77 -21.53 42.69 3.64
CA LEU A 77 -20.19 42.20 3.94
C LEU A 77 -19.25 42.43 2.77
N GLY A 78 -18.00 42.82 3.07
CA GLY A 78 -16.90 42.86 2.13
C GLY A 78 -16.94 44.05 1.16
N VAL A 79 -16.29 43.87 0.01
CA VAL A 79 -16.03 44.89 -1.01
C VAL A 79 -16.44 44.37 -2.39
N MET A 80 -17.17 45.16 -3.16
CA MET A 80 -17.68 44.74 -4.48
C MET A 80 -16.57 44.36 -5.45
N GLU A 81 -15.51 45.14 -5.48
CA GLU A 81 -14.33 44.91 -6.37
C GLU A 81 -13.67 43.56 -6.05
N ASP A 82 -13.44 43.27 -4.77
CA ASP A 82 -12.80 42.05 -4.34
C ASP A 82 -13.71 40.81 -4.52
N LYS A 83 -15.02 40.95 -4.28
CA LYS A 83 -15.99 39.91 -4.61
C LYS A 83 -16.08 39.64 -6.11
N THR A 84 -15.86 40.65 -6.94
CA THR A 84 -15.75 40.48 -8.41
C THR A 84 -14.54 39.59 -8.73
N ILE A 85 -13.38 39.87 -8.14
CA ILE A 85 -12.18 39.03 -8.30
C ILE A 85 -12.45 37.60 -7.82
N LYS A 86 -13.11 37.41 -6.67
CA LYS A 86 -13.52 36.06 -6.18
C LYS A 86 -14.39 35.33 -7.20
N ASN A 87 -15.39 36.02 -7.79
CA ASN A 87 -16.26 35.42 -8.82
C ASN A 87 -15.48 35.06 -10.08
N MET A 88 -14.50 35.87 -10.47
CA MET A 88 -13.60 35.57 -11.60
C MET A 88 -12.71 34.35 -11.31
N VAL A 89 -12.12 34.26 -10.10
CA VAL A 89 -11.34 33.07 -9.71
C VAL A 89 -12.24 31.83 -9.69
N ALA A 90 -13.46 31.94 -9.17
CA ALA A 90 -14.42 30.84 -9.10
C ALA A 90 -14.90 30.35 -10.48
N THR A 91 -14.75 31.14 -11.52
CA THR A 91 -15.14 30.80 -12.89
C THR A 91 -13.94 30.54 -13.79
N GLU A 92 -13.12 31.54 -14.06
CA GLU A 92 -12.02 31.49 -15.02
C GLU A 92 -10.93 30.49 -14.59
N PHE A 93 -10.34 30.66 -13.40
CA PHE A 93 -9.26 29.79 -12.93
C PHE A 93 -9.74 28.36 -12.64
N VAL A 94 -10.95 28.22 -12.11
CA VAL A 94 -11.56 26.90 -11.93
C VAL A 94 -11.79 26.21 -13.26
N TYR A 95 -12.27 26.95 -14.29
CA TYR A 95 -12.44 26.40 -15.62
C TYR A 95 -11.12 26.00 -16.26
N ASP A 96 -10.09 26.83 -16.14
CA ASP A 96 -8.76 26.51 -16.64
C ASP A 96 -8.21 25.21 -16.07
N TYR A 97 -8.46 24.97 -14.77
CA TYR A 97 -8.10 23.71 -14.12
C TYR A 97 -8.91 22.51 -14.64
N VAL A 98 -10.25 22.66 -14.81
CA VAL A 98 -11.12 21.50 -15.11
C VAL A 98 -11.30 21.20 -16.59
N ARG A 99 -11.01 22.15 -17.50
CA ARG A 99 -11.32 22.03 -18.94
C ARG A 99 -10.73 20.78 -19.58
N ASP A 100 -9.47 20.45 -19.25
CA ASP A 100 -8.74 19.34 -19.82
C ASP A 100 -8.82 18.05 -18.97
N LYS A 101 -9.56 18.08 -17.87
CA LYS A 101 -9.71 16.90 -16.99
C LYS A 101 -10.85 16.02 -17.48
N ARG A 102 -10.57 14.73 -17.60
CA ARG A 102 -11.60 13.71 -17.83
C ARG A 102 -12.33 13.39 -16.55
N THR A 103 -13.66 13.38 -16.64
CA THR A 103 -14.57 13.11 -15.51
C THR A 103 -15.66 12.10 -15.89
N VAL A 104 -15.61 11.58 -17.13
CA VAL A 104 -16.59 10.63 -17.67
C VAL A 104 -15.87 9.40 -18.23
N GLY A 105 -16.37 8.22 -17.85
CA GLY A 105 -15.80 6.97 -18.33
C GLY A 105 -14.38 6.75 -17.82
N VAL A 106 -13.50 6.28 -18.68
CA VAL A 106 -12.09 6.07 -18.32
C VAL A 106 -11.39 7.41 -18.14
N ILE A 107 -10.96 7.68 -16.92
CA ILE A 107 -10.27 8.95 -16.56
C ILE A 107 -8.76 8.79 -16.44
N ARG A 108 -8.29 7.58 -16.13
CA ARG A 108 -6.86 7.28 -15.98
C ARG A 108 -6.57 5.83 -16.32
N GLU A 109 -5.48 5.60 -17.01
CA GLU A 109 -4.96 4.27 -17.29
C GLU A 109 -3.54 4.13 -16.74
N PHE A 110 -3.27 2.96 -16.16
CA PHE A 110 -1.95 2.56 -15.66
C PHE A 110 -1.56 1.24 -16.35
N PRO A 111 -1.04 1.31 -17.59
CA PRO A 111 -0.72 0.11 -18.36
C PRO A 111 0.25 -0.82 -17.64
N GLU A 112 1.23 -0.24 -16.93
CA GLU A 112 2.24 -0.98 -16.15
C GLU A 112 1.65 -1.74 -14.95
N ARG A 113 0.46 -1.36 -14.50
CA ARG A 113 -0.28 -2.02 -13.39
C ARG A 113 -1.48 -2.81 -13.86
N ASN A 114 -1.78 -2.83 -15.16
CA ASN A 114 -3.01 -3.39 -15.71
C ASN A 114 -4.27 -2.85 -15.00
N LEU A 115 -4.26 -1.56 -14.65
CA LEU A 115 -5.29 -0.88 -13.89
C LEU A 115 -5.89 0.27 -14.70
N VAL A 116 -7.21 0.40 -14.65
CA VAL A 116 -7.97 1.49 -15.27
C VAL A 116 -8.89 2.10 -14.22
N GLU A 117 -8.91 3.43 -14.13
CA GLU A 117 -9.84 4.18 -13.29
C GLU A 117 -11.00 4.72 -14.14
N ILE A 118 -12.22 4.46 -13.69
CA ILE A 118 -13.46 4.84 -14.37
C ILE A 118 -14.26 5.73 -13.42
N ALA A 119 -14.63 6.93 -13.88
CA ALA A 119 -15.40 7.88 -13.11
C ALA A 119 -16.90 7.67 -13.29
N GLU A 120 -17.61 7.73 -12.16
CA GLU A 120 -19.08 7.78 -12.10
C GLU A 120 -19.53 8.97 -11.25
N PRO A 121 -20.70 9.57 -11.55
CA PRO A 121 -21.27 10.60 -10.71
C PRO A 121 -21.70 10.03 -9.36
N ILE A 122 -21.74 10.90 -8.33
CA ILE A 122 -22.27 10.57 -7.00
C ILE A 122 -23.80 10.54 -7.03
N GLY A 123 -24.41 11.42 -7.81
CA GLY A 123 -25.85 11.56 -7.93
C GLY A 123 -26.35 12.96 -7.57
N VAL A 124 -27.11 13.07 -6.47
CA VAL A 124 -27.59 14.36 -5.99
C VAL A 124 -26.72 14.85 -4.84
N ILE A 125 -26.26 16.09 -4.93
CA ILE A 125 -25.40 16.76 -3.95
C ILE A 125 -26.21 17.84 -3.22
N LEU A 126 -26.18 17.84 -1.90
CA LEU A 126 -26.67 18.94 -1.09
C LEU A 126 -25.52 19.91 -0.82
N SER A 127 -25.63 21.15 -1.32
CA SER A 127 -24.57 22.16 -1.25
C SER A 127 -24.98 23.31 -0.34
N LEU A 128 -24.37 23.42 0.85
CA LEU A 128 -24.58 24.56 1.75
C LEU A 128 -23.62 25.68 1.37
N LEU A 129 -24.15 26.91 1.27
CA LEU A 129 -23.42 28.10 0.83
C LEU A 129 -23.24 29.10 1.98
N PRO A 130 -22.03 29.71 2.11
CA PRO A 130 -21.70 30.62 3.19
C PRO A 130 -22.22 32.04 2.93
N ILE A 131 -22.29 32.88 3.97
CA ILE A 131 -22.58 34.32 3.85
C ILE A 131 -21.36 35.12 3.36
N THR A 132 -20.13 34.68 3.65
CA THR A 132 -18.88 35.41 3.38
C THR A 132 -18.49 35.43 1.92
N ASN A 133 -18.70 34.29 1.23
CA ASN A 133 -18.33 34.09 -0.18
C ASN A 133 -19.50 33.50 -0.98
N PRO A 134 -20.71 34.12 -0.94
CA PRO A 134 -21.93 33.45 -1.37
C PRO A 134 -21.93 33.11 -2.85
N THR A 135 -21.70 34.11 -3.71
CA THR A 135 -21.76 33.96 -5.18
C THR A 135 -20.60 33.16 -5.75
N SER A 136 -19.37 33.41 -5.29
CA SER A 136 -18.19 32.65 -5.75
C SER A 136 -18.26 31.18 -5.37
N THR A 137 -18.73 30.84 -4.17
CA THR A 137 -18.94 29.44 -3.78
C THR A 137 -20.05 28.77 -4.60
N ALA A 138 -21.14 29.49 -4.91
CA ALA A 138 -22.20 28.97 -5.75
C ALA A 138 -21.70 28.68 -7.18
N LEU A 139 -20.99 29.64 -7.79
CA LEU A 139 -20.38 29.48 -9.12
C LEU A 139 -19.42 28.27 -9.16
N PHE A 140 -18.52 28.17 -8.19
CA PHE A 140 -17.59 27.06 -8.04
C PHE A 140 -18.29 25.70 -7.97
N LYS A 141 -19.27 25.57 -7.08
CA LYS A 141 -19.99 24.31 -6.85
C LYS A 141 -20.87 23.92 -8.05
N CYS A 142 -21.44 24.86 -8.78
CA CYS A 142 -22.13 24.60 -10.04
C CYS A 142 -21.17 23.97 -11.07
N ILE A 143 -19.96 24.50 -11.20
CA ILE A 143 -18.96 23.97 -12.12
C ILE A 143 -18.57 22.54 -11.73
N MET A 144 -18.31 22.31 -10.42
CA MET A 144 -17.98 20.97 -9.91
C MET A 144 -19.08 19.96 -10.24
N ALA A 145 -20.34 20.31 -9.97
CA ALA A 145 -21.50 19.44 -10.18
C ALA A 145 -21.67 19.09 -11.67
N ILE A 146 -21.68 20.06 -12.59
CA ILE A 146 -21.85 19.81 -14.04
C ILE A 146 -20.67 19.02 -14.59
N LYS A 147 -19.44 19.42 -14.29
CA LYS A 147 -18.25 18.72 -14.82
C LYS A 147 -18.22 17.24 -14.41
N THR A 148 -18.83 16.88 -13.30
CA THR A 148 -18.87 15.53 -12.77
C THR A 148 -20.21 14.81 -12.96
N ARG A 149 -21.14 15.38 -13.73
CA ARG A 149 -22.48 14.86 -14.03
C ARG A 149 -23.36 14.64 -12.79
N ASN A 150 -23.21 15.49 -11.79
CA ASN A 150 -24.05 15.50 -10.61
C ASN A 150 -25.16 16.54 -10.71
N ALA A 151 -26.30 16.26 -10.09
CA ALA A 151 -27.29 17.27 -9.78
C ALA A 151 -27.01 17.87 -8.40
N ALA A 152 -27.36 19.14 -8.17
CA ALA A 152 -27.11 19.81 -6.91
C ALA A 152 -28.32 20.59 -6.40
N ILE A 153 -28.56 20.46 -5.09
CA ILE A 153 -29.54 21.28 -4.36
C ILE A 153 -28.75 22.25 -3.48
N PHE A 154 -28.89 23.53 -3.76
CA PHE A 154 -28.21 24.59 -3.03
C PHE A 154 -29.02 25.09 -1.85
N SER A 155 -28.37 25.17 -0.69
CA SER A 155 -28.94 25.75 0.53
C SER A 155 -28.12 26.97 0.95
N PRO A 156 -28.52 28.19 0.52
CA PRO A 156 -27.83 29.44 0.83
C PRO A 156 -27.94 29.80 2.29
N HIS A 157 -26.98 30.58 2.81
CA HIS A 157 -27.19 31.24 4.11
C HIS A 157 -28.40 32.20 4.03
N PRO A 158 -29.29 32.24 5.02
CA PRO A 158 -30.53 33.06 4.94
C PRO A 158 -30.32 34.53 4.58
N LYS A 159 -29.17 35.13 4.97
CA LYS A 159 -28.84 36.52 4.65
C LYS A 159 -28.07 36.68 3.31
N ALA A 160 -27.97 35.63 2.50
CA ALA A 160 -27.33 35.64 1.19
C ALA A 160 -28.17 34.88 0.15
N TRP A 161 -29.44 34.70 0.42
CA TRP A 161 -30.35 33.88 -0.39
C TRP A 161 -30.51 34.42 -1.81
N ARG A 162 -30.76 35.75 -1.95
CA ARG A 162 -31.02 36.36 -3.27
C ARG A 162 -29.79 36.25 -4.19
N CYS A 163 -28.63 36.63 -3.68
CA CYS A 163 -27.42 36.63 -4.49
C CYS A 163 -26.96 35.22 -4.86
N CYS A 164 -27.12 34.24 -3.95
CA CYS A 164 -26.83 32.82 -4.26
C CYS A 164 -27.82 32.26 -5.27
N SER A 165 -29.14 32.49 -5.09
CA SER A 165 -30.15 32.01 -6.03
C SER A 165 -29.95 32.59 -7.43
N GLU A 166 -29.57 33.87 -7.52
CA GLU A 166 -29.27 34.52 -8.81
C GLU A 166 -28.03 33.92 -9.46
N ALA A 167 -26.95 33.65 -8.71
CA ALA A 167 -25.76 32.99 -9.23
C ALA A 167 -26.10 31.57 -9.77
N VAL A 168 -26.86 30.79 -8.99
CA VAL A 168 -27.30 29.46 -9.42
C VAL A 168 -28.19 29.54 -10.66
N ARG A 169 -29.13 30.52 -10.70
CA ARG A 169 -30.02 30.72 -11.85
C ARG A 169 -29.25 31.01 -13.14
N ILE A 170 -28.27 31.91 -13.11
CA ILE A 170 -27.44 32.23 -14.26
C ILE A 170 -26.70 30.98 -14.77
N MET A 171 -26.09 30.21 -13.86
CA MET A 171 -25.41 28.98 -14.21
C MET A 171 -26.37 27.92 -14.75
N TYR A 172 -27.55 27.78 -14.13
CA TYR A 172 -28.58 26.83 -14.54
C TYR A 172 -29.12 27.13 -15.96
N GLU A 173 -29.52 28.36 -16.22
CA GLU A 173 -30.05 28.76 -17.52
C GLU A 173 -29.03 28.55 -18.65
N ALA A 174 -27.77 28.90 -18.38
CA ALA A 174 -26.70 28.66 -19.35
C ALA A 174 -26.45 27.16 -19.55
N ALA A 175 -26.45 26.34 -18.50
CA ALA A 175 -26.27 24.91 -18.58
C ALA A 175 -27.38 24.22 -19.37
N VAL A 176 -28.66 24.50 -19.04
CA VAL A 176 -29.84 23.94 -19.72
C VAL A 176 -29.90 24.35 -21.19
N LYS A 177 -29.64 25.63 -21.49
CA LYS A 177 -29.54 26.11 -22.87
C LYS A 177 -28.54 25.34 -23.73
N HIS A 178 -27.50 24.79 -23.11
CA HIS A 178 -26.47 24.02 -23.82
C HIS A 178 -26.59 22.50 -23.62
N GLY A 179 -27.74 22.06 -23.08
CA GLY A 179 -28.15 20.66 -23.09
C GLY A 179 -28.07 19.94 -21.74
N ALA A 180 -27.81 20.64 -20.64
CA ALA A 180 -27.94 20.00 -19.31
C ALA A 180 -29.40 19.61 -19.03
N PRO A 181 -29.66 18.55 -18.30
CA PRO A 181 -31.02 18.14 -17.94
C PRO A 181 -31.73 19.23 -17.09
N GLU A 182 -33.02 19.44 -17.36
CA GLU A 182 -33.85 20.26 -16.48
C GLU A 182 -33.86 19.67 -15.06
N GLY A 183 -33.83 20.53 -14.03
CA GLY A 183 -33.77 20.11 -12.63
C GLY A 183 -32.37 19.75 -12.14
N VAL A 184 -31.31 19.91 -12.96
CA VAL A 184 -29.92 19.63 -12.55
C VAL A 184 -29.45 20.50 -11.37
N PHE A 185 -29.98 21.72 -11.27
CA PHE A 185 -29.79 22.61 -10.12
C PHE A 185 -31.12 23.04 -9.53
N ALA A 186 -31.17 23.05 -8.22
CA ALA A 186 -32.24 23.67 -7.44
C ALA A 186 -31.64 24.54 -6.33
N CYS A 187 -32.30 25.65 -6.01
CA CYS A 187 -31.89 26.50 -4.90
C CYS A 187 -33.06 26.64 -3.95
N LEU A 188 -32.86 26.40 -2.65
CA LEU A 188 -33.87 26.49 -1.64
C LEU A 188 -34.33 27.96 -1.46
N GLU A 189 -35.61 28.19 -1.60
CA GLU A 189 -36.23 29.46 -1.27
C GLU A 189 -36.59 29.45 0.23
N SER A 190 -36.22 30.45 1.00
CA SER A 190 -36.48 30.55 2.42
C SER A 190 -36.46 29.22 3.19
N HIS A 191 -35.36 28.89 3.80
CA HIS A 191 -35.23 27.63 4.53
C HIS A 191 -34.86 27.81 6.00
N THR A 192 -35.11 26.78 6.79
CA THR A 192 -34.79 26.69 8.20
C THR A 192 -33.68 25.67 8.45
N LEU A 193 -33.18 25.60 9.68
CA LEU A 193 -32.23 24.54 10.08
C LEU A 193 -32.86 23.15 9.98
N VAL A 194 -34.19 23.04 10.16
CA VAL A 194 -34.92 21.77 10.06
C VAL A 194 -34.98 21.28 8.61
N ASP A 195 -35.18 22.19 7.63
CA ASP A 195 -35.12 21.84 6.21
C ASP A 195 -33.76 21.24 5.84
N ASN A 196 -32.69 21.86 6.32
CA ASN A 196 -31.34 21.33 6.08
C ASN A 196 -31.11 19.96 6.74
N ALA A 197 -31.61 19.79 7.98
CA ALA A 197 -31.53 18.53 8.68
C ALA A 197 -32.30 17.43 7.92
N TYR A 198 -33.50 17.75 7.40
CA TYR A 198 -34.30 16.86 6.58
C TYR A 198 -33.53 16.39 5.33
N LEU A 199 -32.98 17.34 4.54
CA LEU A 199 -32.23 17.04 3.35
C LEU A 199 -30.91 16.30 3.62
N MET A 200 -30.19 16.62 4.70
CA MET A 200 -28.97 15.93 5.08
C MET A 200 -29.18 14.45 5.36
N HIS A 201 -30.38 14.06 5.82
CA HIS A 201 -30.72 12.65 6.09
C HIS A 201 -31.44 11.97 4.92
N HIS A 202 -31.87 12.73 3.89
CA HIS A 202 -32.66 12.19 2.79
C HIS A 202 -31.90 11.08 2.02
N PRO A 203 -32.53 9.90 1.75
CA PRO A 203 -31.85 8.74 1.17
C PRO A 203 -31.23 9.02 -0.21
N ASP A 204 -31.86 9.86 -1.02
CA ASP A 204 -31.38 10.17 -2.38
C ASP A 204 -30.28 11.24 -2.42
N ILE A 205 -29.92 11.87 -1.31
CA ILE A 205 -28.72 12.73 -1.23
C ILE A 205 -27.48 11.82 -1.12
N GLY A 206 -26.59 11.90 -2.10
CA GLY A 206 -25.37 11.11 -2.17
C GLY A 206 -24.18 11.73 -1.46
N LEU A 207 -24.10 13.05 -1.44
CA LEU A 207 -23.00 13.82 -0.84
C LEU A 207 -23.54 15.12 -0.25
N ILE A 208 -23.01 15.52 0.90
CA ILE A 208 -23.22 16.85 1.48
C ILE A 208 -21.93 17.64 1.32
N ASP A 209 -21.99 18.78 0.63
CA ASP A 209 -20.85 19.68 0.48
C ASP A 209 -21.16 20.99 1.22
N VAL A 210 -20.53 21.17 2.38
CA VAL A 210 -20.83 22.29 3.27
C VAL A 210 -19.67 23.27 3.37
N THR A 211 -19.94 24.51 2.99
CA THR A 211 -19.07 25.65 3.28
C THR A 211 -19.83 26.55 4.24
N GLY A 212 -19.43 26.56 5.51
CA GLY A 212 -20.19 27.26 6.54
C GLY A 212 -19.56 27.23 7.92
N GLY A 213 -20.29 27.69 8.93
CA GLY A 213 -19.79 27.67 10.30
C GLY A 213 -19.67 26.27 10.91
N PRO A 214 -18.94 26.13 12.03
CA PRO A 214 -18.63 24.82 12.64
C PRO A 214 -19.86 23.95 12.95
N SER A 215 -20.99 24.57 13.31
CA SER A 215 -22.26 23.86 13.60
C SER A 215 -22.83 23.17 12.36
N ALA A 216 -22.82 23.85 11.19
CA ALA A 216 -23.29 23.27 9.93
C ALA A 216 -22.40 22.13 9.46
N VAL A 217 -21.07 22.29 9.59
CA VAL A 217 -20.10 21.25 9.29
C VAL A 217 -20.31 20.03 10.17
N LYS A 218 -20.45 20.24 11.48
CA LYS A 218 -20.74 19.17 12.45
C LYS A 218 -22.05 18.44 12.12
N ALA A 219 -23.11 19.17 11.77
CA ALA A 219 -24.38 18.56 11.39
C ALA A 219 -24.25 17.68 10.14
N ALA A 220 -23.52 18.15 9.11
CA ALA A 220 -23.27 17.38 7.90
C ALA A 220 -22.53 16.07 8.20
N TYR A 221 -21.44 16.10 8.96
CA TYR A 221 -20.70 14.89 9.34
C TYR A 221 -21.48 13.96 10.28
N SER A 222 -22.41 14.50 11.05
CA SER A 222 -23.26 13.71 11.97
C SER A 222 -24.49 13.09 11.28
N SER A 223 -24.76 13.43 10.02
CA SER A 223 -25.93 12.95 9.27
C SER A 223 -25.85 11.48 8.82
N GLY A 224 -24.69 10.86 8.95
CA GLY A 224 -24.45 9.49 8.42
C GLY A 224 -24.25 9.43 6.90
N LYS A 225 -24.18 10.58 6.21
CA LYS A 225 -23.88 10.69 4.77
C LYS A 225 -22.42 11.05 4.54
N PRO A 226 -21.86 10.70 3.37
CA PRO A 226 -20.61 11.29 2.93
C PRO A 226 -20.69 12.80 2.94
N ALA A 227 -19.70 13.47 3.52
CA ALA A 227 -19.69 14.92 3.63
C ALA A 227 -18.30 15.49 3.31
N LEU A 228 -18.29 16.65 2.66
CA LEU A 228 -17.13 17.52 2.47
C LEU A 228 -17.43 18.79 3.26
N GLY A 229 -16.72 19.01 4.35
CA GLY A 229 -16.91 20.18 5.21
C GLY A 229 -15.66 21.03 5.25
N VAL A 230 -15.86 22.34 5.32
CA VAL A 230 -14.78 23.31 5.50
C VAL A 230 -14.88 23.85 6.93
N GLY A 231 -13.82 23.69 7.71
CA GLY A 231 -13.71 24.22 9.08
C GLY A 231 -13.50 25.73 9.10
N ALA A 232 -13.59 26.33 10.31
CA ALA A 232 -13.15 27.72 10.55
C ALA A 232 -11.64 27.83 10.34
N GLY A 233 -11.19 29.01 9.87
CA GLY A 233 -9.77 29.29 9.70
C GLY A 233 -9.23 30.15 10.85
N ASN A 234 -8.02 29.90 11.30
CA ASN A 234 -7.30 30.80 12.19
C ASN A 234 -5.83 30.84 11.78
N THR A 235 -5.57 31.39 10.61
CA THR A 235 -4.30 31.35 9.88
C THR A 235 -3.19 32.10 10.60
N PRO A 236 -2.15 31.42 11.16
CA PRO A 236 -0.95 32.07 11.65
C PRO A 236 0.01 32.40 10.49
N VAL A 237 0.75 33.48 10.65
CA VAL A 237 1.85 33.88 9.76
C VAL A 237 3.12 33.90 10.57
N TYR A 238 4.17 33.29 10.05
CA TYR A 238 5.52 33.49 10.57
C TYR A 238 6.30 34.40 9.64
N LEU A 239 6.66 35.60 10.13
CA LEU A 239 7.53 36.57 9.46
C LEU A 239 8.94 36.43 10.03
N GLU A 240 9.75 35.61 9.38
CA GLU A 240 11.11 35.26 9.77
C GLU A 240 12.10 36.36 9.32
N LYS A 241 13.15 36.59 10.06
CA LYS A 241 14.12 37.68 9.88
C LYS A 241 14.77 37.80 8.49
N THR A 242 14.85 36.67 7.74
CA THR A 242 15.44 36.69 6.38
C THR A 242 14.40 37.08 5.30
N ALA A 243 13.14 37.23 5.66
CA ALA A 243 12.08 37.64 4.73
C ALA A 243 12.38 38.98 4.07
N GLU A 244 11.86 39.20 2.86
CA GLU A 244 11.87 40.51 2.25
C GLU A 244 10.76 41.35 2.90
N LEU A 245 11.16 42.12 3.93
CA LEU A 245 10.24 42.72 4.89
C LEU A 245 9.13 43.56 4.25
N LYS A 246 9.49 44.44 3.32
CA LYS A 246 8.51 45.38 2.72
C LYS A 246 7.48 44.61 1.85
N THR A 247 7.92 43.69 1.02
CA THR A 247 7.04 42.86 0.18
C THR A 247 6.16 41.97 1.04
N SER A 248 6.73 41.34 2.06
CA SER A 248 5.98 40.47 3.00
C SER A 248 4.87 41.23 3.72
N VAL A 249 5.17 42.45 4.20
CA VAL A 249 4.17 43.28 4.87
C VAL A 249 3.09 43.74 3.89
N VAL A 250 3.45 44.07 2.63
CA VAL A 250 2.47 44.41 1.58
C VAL A 250 1.55 43.21 1.34
N ASP A 251 2.10 42.00 1.17
CA ASP A 251 1.35 40.77 0.95
C ASP A 251 0.37 40.49 2.09
N ILE A 252 0.84 40.65 3.34
CA ILE A 252 -0.01 40.46 4.54
C ILE A 252 -1.14 41.50 4.55
N ILE A 253 -0.88 42.79 4.27
CA ILE A 253 -1.91 43.84 4.23
C ILE A 253 -2.92 43.54 3.11
N VAL A 254 -2.45 43.26 1.89
CA VAL A 254 -3.30 42.94 0.75
C VAL A 254 -4.19 41.75 1.07
N SER A 255 -3.62 40.68 1.60
CA SER A 255 -4.35 39.49 1.95
C SER A 255 -5.39 39.72 3.04
N LYS A 256 -5.02 40.38 4.12
CA LYS A 256 -5.94 40.66 5.25
C LYS A 256 -7.04 41.66 4.93
N THR A 257 -6.79 42.58 4.03
CA THR A 257 -7.79 43.60 3.63
C THR A 257 -8.64 43.17 2.46
N PHE A 258 -8.24 42.12 1.73
CA PHE A 258 -9.01 41.58 0.61
C PHE A 258 -10.39 41.15 1.07
N ASP A 259 -11.40 41.74 0.45
CA ASP A 259 -12.81 41.59 0.79
C ASP A 259 -13.10 41.81 2.30
N ASN A 260 -12.37 42.77 2.89
CA ASN A 260 -12.39 43.06 4.32
C ASN A 260 -12.12 41.83 5.22
N GLY A 261 -11.23 40.93 4.78
CA GLY A 261 -10.84 39.73 5.55
C GLY A 261 -11.87 38.63 5.67
N THR A 262 -12.85 38.57 4.76
CA THR A 262 -13.92 37.55 4.80
C THR A 262 -13.49 36.18 4.27
N ILE A 263 -12.29 36.02 3.69
CA ILE A 263 -11.77 34.69 3.35
C ILE A 263 -11.22 34.03 4.61
N CYS A 264 -11.65 32.79 4.90
CA CYS A 264 -11.23 32.04 6.08
C CYS A 264 -9.71 31.70 6.10
N ALA A 265 -9.03 31.74 4.95
CA ALA A 265 -7.58 31.58 4.83
C ALA A 265 -6.82 32.91 5.02
N SER A 266 -7.51 34.05 5.26
CA SER A 266 -6.83 35.32 5.52
C SER A 266 -6.06 35.26 6.84
N GLU A 267 -4.95 35.97 6.90
CA GLU A 267 -4.08 36.03 8.07
C GLU A 267 -4.83 36.50 9.29
N GLN A 268 -4.68 35.78 10.40
CA GLN A 268 -5.32 36.14 11.67
C GLN A 268 -4.30 36.65 12.69
N THR A 269 -3.09 36.14 12.58
CA THR A 269 -2.01 36.37 13.53
C THR A 269 -0.69 36.46 12.77
N VAL A 270 0.18 37.38 13.14
CA VAL A 270 1.56 37.49 12.64
C VAL A 270 2.52 37.32 13.78
N VAL A 271 3.36 36.31 13.72
CA VAL A 271 4.49 36.07 14.64
C VAL A 271 5.74 36.58 13.96
N ILE A 272 6.40 37.53 14.57
CA ILE A 272 7.54 38.27 13.99
C ILE A 272 8.78 38.01 14.82
N ASP A 273 9.92 37.72 14.17
CA ASP A 273 11.21 37.60 14.83
C ASP A 273 11.61 38.89 15.55
N ASP A 274 12.14 38.76 16.74
CA ASP A 274 12.55 39.86 17.61
C ASP A 274 13.46 40.88 16.90
N GLU A 275 14.37 40.38 16.07
CA GLU A 275 15.36 41.18 15.35
C GLU A 275 14.72 42.18 14.35
N ILE A 276 13.57 41.86 13.79
CA ILE A 276 12.86 42.69 12.79
C ILE A 276 11.54 43.25 13.27
N TYR A 277 11.13 42.94 14.50
CA TYR A 277 9.81 43.27 15.04
C TYR A 277 9.46 44.74 14.93
N ASP A 278 10.32 45.62 15.50
CA ASP A 278 10.03 47.07 15.53
C ASP A 278 10.03 47.68 14.13
N GLN A 279 10.94 47.20 13.24
CA GLN A 279 10.96 47.58 11.83
C GLN A 279 9.70 47.11 11.08
N ALA A 280 9.24 45.89 11.37
CA ALA A 280 7.99 45.36 10.78
C ALA A 280 6.78 46.21 11.17
N LEU A 281 6.62 46.52 12.47
CA LEU A 281 5.53 47.39 12.93
C LEU A 281 5.58 48.79 12.27
N LYS A 282 6.76 49.36 12.16
CA LYS A 282 6.93 50.62 11.44
C LYS A 282 6.54 50.51 9.97
N THR A 283 6.92 49.41 9.31
CA THR A 283 6.56 49.16 7.91
C THR A 283 5.04 49.02 7.75
N PHE A 284 4.38 48.34 8.66
CA PHE A 284 2.92 48.23 8.69
C PHE A 284 2.26 49.62 8.84
N GLU A 285 2.77 50.45 9.77
CA GLU A 285 2.25 51.81 9.98
C GLU A 285 2.44 52.70 8.75
N ASP A 286 3.61 52.67 8.11
CA ASP A 286 3.95 53.44 6.91
C ASP A 286 3.04 53.02 5.71
N LEU A 287 2.55 51.79 5.69
CA LEU A 287 1.64 51.25 4.65
C LEU A 287 0.16 51.42 5.01
N GLY A 288 -0.18 52.09 6.10
CA GLY A 288 -1.56 52.46 6.45
C GLY A 288 -2.21 51.61 7.51
N ALA A 289 -1.46 50.84 8.29
CA ALA A 289 -2.01 50.20 9.46
C ALA A 289 -1.98 51.14 10.70
N HIS A 290 -2.92 50.92 11.61
CA HIS A 290 -2.95 51.53 12.94
C HIS A 290 -2.46 50.53 13.99
N ILE A 291 -1.33 50.84 14.66
CA ILE A 291 -0.78 50.03 15.74
C ILE A 291 -1.48 50.37 17.04
N CYS A 292 -2.30 49.44 17.53
CA CYS A 292 -3.08 49.64 18.74
C CYS A 292 -2.20 49.63 20.01
N ASN A 293 -2.44 50.60 20.89
CA ASN A 293 -1.87 50.57 22.24
C ASN A 293 -2.65 49.62 23.17
N GLU A 294 -2.14 49.31 24.36
CA GLU A 294 -2.77 48.34 25.28
C GLU A 294 -4.24 48.72 25.69
N LYS A 295 -4.58 49.97 25.73
CA LYS A 295 -5.98 50.38 26.07
C LYS A 295 -6.89 50.11 24.89
N GLU A 296 -6.43 50.37 23.70
CA GLU A 296 -7.13 50.09 22.45
C GLU A 296 -7.33 48.59 22.22
N VAL A 297 -6.26 47.77 22.49
CA VAL A 297 -6.35 46.30 22.44
C VAL A 297 -7.45 45.80 23.39
N ARG A 298 -7.44 46.22 24.65
CA ARG A 298 -8.45 45.83 25.63
C ARG A 298 -9.88 46.27 25.23
N LEU A 299 -10.02 47.37 24.56
CA LEU A 299 -11.31 47.86 24.08
C LEU A 299 -11.79 47.01 22.91
N LEU A 300 -10.90 46.64 21.96
CA LEU A 300 -11.20 45.72 20.87
C LEU A 300 -11.64 44.34 21.40
N GLU A 301 -10.86 43.76 22.32
CA GLU A 301 -11.19 42.47 22.94
C GLU A 301 -12.61 42.38 23.49
N ARG A 302 -13.04 43.44 24.16
CA ARG A 302 -14.37 43.48 24.79
C ARG A 302 -15.51 43.78 23.85
N THR A 303 -15.23 44.35 22.67
CA THR A 303 -16.28 44.86 21.78
C THR A 303 -16.45 44.04 20.52
N VAL A 304 -15.38 43.50 19.93
CA VAL A 304 -15.46 42.75 18.66
C VAL A 304 -15.57 41.23 18.83
N ILE A 305 -15.26 40.76 20.03
CA ILE A 305 -15.42 39.33 20.41
C ILE A 305 -16.51 39.27 21.52
N ASP A 306 -17.42 38.34 21.41
CA ASP A 306 -18.40 38.02 22.42
C ASP A 306 -17.69 37.31 23.60
N PRO A 307 -17.76 37.88 24.82
CA PRO A 307 -17.00 37.32 25.96
C PRO A 307 -17.57 35.98 26.47
N GLU A 308 -18.83 35.67 26.21
CA GLU A 308 -19.48 34.44 26.65
C GLU A 308 -19.19 33.29 25.68
N THR A 309 -19.35 33.54 24.39
CA THR A 309 -19.20 32.54 23.34
C THR A 309 -17.75 32.43 22.80
N GLY A 310 -16.96 33.51 22.87
CA GLY A 310 -15.66 33.65 22.28
C GLY A 310 -15.67 33.82 20.76
N PHE A 311 -16.88 34.01 20.16
CA PHE A 311 -17.01 34.25 18.72
C PHE A 311 -17.03 35.73 18.38
N MET A 312 -16.75 36.06 17.12
CA MET A 312 -16.84 37.44 16.61
C MET A 312 -18.26 37.97 16.72
N GLN A 313 -18.36 39.24 17.07
CA GLN A 313 -19.63 39.94 16.96
C GLN A 313 -20.05 40.04 15.49
N PRO A 314 -21.30 39.63 15.14
CA PRO A 314 -21.74 39.58 13.74
C PRO A 314 -21.61 40.93 13.01
N MET A 315 -21.73 42.04 13.72
CA MET A 315 -21.62 43.38 13.16
C MET A 315 -20.20 43.79 12.77
N ALA A 316 -19.18 43.08 13.24
CA ALA A 316 -17.78 43.34 12.87
C ALA A 316 -17.38 42.61 11.56
N ILE A 317 -18.04 41.53 11.24
CA ILE A 317 -17.70 40.66 10.10
C ILE A 317 -17.76 41.45 8.77
N GLY A 318 -16.69 41.39 7.97
CA GLY A 318 -16.60 41.99 6.64
C GLY A 318 -16.65 43.54 6.61
N GLN A 319 -16.51 44.20 7.75
CA GLN A 319 -16.49 45.67 7.85
C GLN A 319 -15.06 46.20 7.64
N LYS A 320 -14.93 47.45 7.21
CA LYS A 320 -13.62 48.13 7.05
C LYS A 320 -12.97 48.43 8.41
N ALA A 321 -11.65 48.53 8.43
CA ALA A 321 -10.91 48.88 9.64
C ALA A 321 -11.40 50.17 10.33
N THR A 322 -11.73 51.19 9.53
CA THR A 322 -12.25 52.46 9.99
C THR A 322 -13.64 52.36 10.62
N ASP A 323 -14.49 51.46 10.11
CA ASP A 323 -15.82 51.25 10.66
C ASP A 323 -15.74 50.44 11.98
N ILE A 324 -14.86 49.47 12.05
CA ILE A 324 -14.51 48.78 13.30
C ILE A 324 -14.00 49.76 14.33
N ALA A 325 -13.03 50.60 13.96
CA ALA A 325 -12.50 51.63 14.85
C ALA A 325 -13.57 52.56 15.37
N ARG A 326 -14.48 53.04 14.51
CA ARG A 326 -15.63 53.87 14.89
C ARG A 326 -16.58 53.17 15.87
N PHE A 327 -16.89 51.92 15.57
CA PHE A 327 -17.76 51.08 16.39
C PHE A 327 -17.21 50.87 17.81
N VAL A 328 -15.87 50.65 17.90
CA VAL A 328 -15.15 50.42 19.16
C VAL A 328 -14.88 51.75 19.89
N GLY A 329 -14.96 52.89 19.20
CA GLY A 329 -14.64 54.22 19.75
C GLY A 329 -13.16 54.61 19.66
N LEU A 330 -12.39 53.98 18.74
CA LEU A 330 -10.99 54.30 18.47
C LEU A 330 -10.88 55.48 17.49
N LYS A 331 -9.85 56.30 17.70
CA LYS A 331 -9.49 57.39 16.80
C LYS A 331 -8.36 56.95 15.88
N VAL A 332 -8.71 56.68 14.61
CA VAL A 332 -7.74 56.25 13.57
C VAL A 332 -7.78 57.26 12.43
N LYS A 333 -6.72 57.25 11.57
CA LYS A 333 -6.72 58.04 10.33
C LYS A 333 -7.83 57.58 9.39
N PRO A 334 -8.42 58.48 8.57
CA PRO A 334 -9.47 58.15 7.65
C PRO A 334 -9.10 57.11 6.59
N ASP A 335 -7.83 56.99 6.28
CA ASP A 335 -7.24 56.05 5.29
C ASP A 335 -6.68 54.76 5.93
N THR A 336 -6.95 54.55 7.22
CA THR A 336 -6.49 53.30 7.92
C THR A 336 -7.10 52.09 7.26
N LYS A 337 -6.19 51.20 6.79
CA LYS A 337 -6.53 49.97 6.10
C LYS A 337 -6.67 48.77 7.04
N LEU A 338 -5.90 48.73 8.10
CA LEU A 338 -5.70 47.57 8.97
C LEU A 338 -5.48 48.00 10.40
N LEU A 339 -6.04 47.27 11.36
CA LEU A 339 -5.76 47.42 12.79
C LEU A 339 -4.76 46.34 13.21
N ILE A 340 -3.75 46.68 13.99
CA ILE A 340 -2.75 45.73 14.52
C ILE A 340 -2.79 45.75 16.03
N ALA A 341 -3.04 44.60 16.63
CA ALA A 341 -3.11 44.42 18.08
C ALA A 341 -1.89 43.60 18.57
N PRO A 342 -0.88 44.24 19.16
CA PRO A 342 0.16 43.48 19.85
C PRO A 342 -0.40 42.77 21.08
N ILE A 343 -0.28 41.44 21.12
CA ILE A 343 -0.78 40.60 22.23
C ILE A 343 0.28 39.58 22.64
N GLN A 344 0.12 38.96 23.82
CA GLN A 344 1.17 38.09 24.39
C GLN A 344 0.74 36.62 24.57
N GLY A 345 -0.56 36.30 24.53
CA GLY A 345 -1.07 34.97 24.79
C GLY A 345 -2.09 34.52 23.76
N VAL A 346 -2.40 33.25 23.79
CA VAL A 346 -3.37 32.57 22.88
C VAL A 346 -4.53 31.98 23.69
N GLY A 347 -5.70 31.90 23.08
CA GLY A 347 -6.90 31.26 23.63
C GLY A 347 -7.86 32.22 24.32
N ARG A 348 -8.82 31.70 25.08
CA ARG A 348 -9.97 32.46 25.61
C ARG A 348 -9.63 33.72 26.44
N LYS A 349 -8.45 33.71 27.08
CA LYS A 349 -7.98 34.88 27.84
C LYS A 349 -7.44 36.00 26.95
N HIS A 350 -7.17 35.68 25.69
CA HIS A 350 -6.64 36.58 24.67
C HIS A 350 -7.51 36.45 23.40
N PRO A 351 -8.77 36.93 23.45
CA PRO A 351 -9.77 36.62 22.43
C PRO A 351 -9.38 37.08 21.02
N LEU A 352 -8.52 38.10 20.88
CA LEU A 352 -8.01 38.52 19.58
C LEU A 352 -7.05 37.51 18.92
N SER A 353 -6.68 36.42 19.62
CA SER A 353 -5.98 35.27 19.00
C SER A 353 -6.89 34.38 18.16
N ALA A 354 -8.20 34.48 18.28
CA ALA A 354 -9.19 33.74 17.50
C ALA A 354 -9.37 34.31 16.08
N GLU A 355 -10.14 33.59 15.25
CA GLU A 355 -10.48 34.01 13.88
C GLU A 355 -11.18 35.39 13.90
N LYS A 356 -10.76 36.27 13.00
CA LYS A 356 -11.30 37.62 12.81
C LYS A 356 -11.58 37.87 11.34
N LEU A 357 -12.83 37.74 10.89
CA LEU A 357 -13.24 37.96 9.50
C LEU A 357 -13.44 39.48 9.22
N PHE A 358 -12.44 40.28 9.59
CA PHE A 358 -12.36 41.73 9.37
C PHE A 358 -10.88 42.17 9.46
N PRO A 359 -10.52 43.42 8.98
CA PRO A 359 -9.13 43.85 8.93
C PRO A 359 -8.53 44.19 10.32
N LEU A 360 -8.27 43.15 11.10
CA LEU A 360 -7.54 43.18 12.36
C LEU A 360 -6.56 42.00 12.44
N LEU A 361 -5.30 42.24 12.74
CA LEU A 361 -4.29 41.24 13.01
C LEU A 361 -3.83 41.27 14.48
N ALA A 362 -3.72 40.10 15.08
CA ALA A 362 -2.94 39.93 16.28
C ALA A 362 -1.45 39.81 15.92
N VAL A 363 -0.56 40.43 16.72
CA VAL A 363 0.89 40.39 16.47
C VAL A 363 1.63 39.92 17.70
N TYR A 364 2.56 39.02 17.50
CA TYR A 364 3.42 38.44 18.53
C TYR A 364 4.88 38.68 18.19
N ARG A 365 5.72 38.80 19.22
CA ARG A 365 7.16 38.90 19.14
C ARG A 365 7.77 37.56 19.53
N ALA A 366 8.63 36.97 18.70
CA ALA A 366 9.29 35.71 18.97
C ALA A 366 10.81 35.86 19.00
N LYS A 367 11.46 35.30 20.01
CA LYS A 367 12.91 35.38 20.20
C LYS A 367 13.70 34.29 19.47
N SER A 368 13.01 33.29 18.97
CA SER A 368 13.60 32.19 18.24
C SER A 368 12.58 31.53 17.30
N VAL A 369 13.06 30.78 16.31
CA VAL A 369 12.24 29.98 15.41
C VAL A 369 11.34 29.03 16.20
N ASP A 370 11.84 28.34 17.22
CA ASP A 370 11.06 27.40 18.04
C ASP A 370 9.93 28.09 18.81
N GLU A 371 10.16 29.30 19.28
CA GLU A 371 9.13 30.11 19.93
C GLU A 371 8.06 30.54 18.90
N ALA A 372 8.48 30.98 17.72
CA ALA A 372 7.57 31.35 16.64
C ALA A 372 6.68 30.16 16.21
N LEU A 373 7.27 29.01 16.00
CA LEU A 373 6.53 27.79 15.65
C LEU A 373 5.53 27.39 16.73
N ARG A 374 5.93 27.47 18.01
CA ARG A 374 5.04 27.18 19.13
C ARG A 374 3.85 28.13 19.17
N VAL A 375 4.04 29.44 19.01
CA VAL A 375 2.95 30.43 18.97
C VAL A 375 2.03 30.16 17.77
N CYS A 376 2.57 29.87 16.60
CA CYS A 376 1.77 29.50 15.43
C CYS A 376 0.94 28.23 15.68
N MET A 377 1.51 27.21 16.33
CA MET A 377 0.78 26.01 16.73
C MET A 377 -0.32 26.29 17.75
N ASP A 378 -0.02 27.10 18.79
CA ASP A 378 -1.02 27.48 19.78
C ASP A 378 -2.22 28.19 19.13
N VAL A 379 -1.96 29.09 18.15
CA VAL A 379 -3.00 29.82 17.41
C VAL A 379 -3.86 28.87 16.58
N ILE A 380 -3.24 27.93 15.86
CA ILE A 380 -3.95 26.96 15.01
C ILE A 380 -4.80 25.99 15.86
N HIS A 381 -4.28 25.56 17.01
CA HIS A 381 -4.98 24.69 17.94
C HIS A 381 -6.13 25.42 18.68
N ALA A 382 -6.02 26.72 18.85
CA ALA A 382 -7.11 27.51 19.44
C ALA A 382 -8.36 27.63 18.52
N GLY A 383 -8.21 27.40 17.20
CA GLY A 383 -9.35 27.40 16.30
C GLY A 383 -8.97 27.49 14.82
N GLY A 384 -8.72 26.50 14.10
CA GLY A 384 -8.34 26.53 12.67
C GLY A 384 -7.44 25.37 12.32
N LEU A 385 -7.46 24.35 13.16
CA LEU A 385 -6.66 23.14 13.00
C LEU A 385 -6.87 22.51 11.63
N GLY A 386 -5.79 22.26 10.93
CA GLY A 386 -5.78 21.68 9.58
C GLY A 386 -6.10 22.66 8.45
N HIS A 387 -6.37 23.95 8.71
CA HIS A 387 -6.78 24.88 7.66
C HIS A 387 -5.58 25.42 6.85
N THR A 388 -5.01 26.54 7.19
CA THR A 388 -3.97 27.24 6.42
C THR A 388 -2.96 27.91 7.37
N ALA A 389 -1.69 27.93 6.97
CA ALA A 389 -0.67 28.73 7.61
C ALA A 389 0.25 29.38 6.56
N VAL A 390 0.92 30.47 6.93
CA VAL A 390 1.76 31.25 6.02
C VAL A 390 3.15 31.43 6.63
N VAL A 391 4.18 31.34 5.81
CA VAL A 391 5.56 31.66 6.20
C VAL A 391 6.20 32.60 5.19
N PHE A 392 6.83 33.66 5.69
CA PHE A 392 7.69 34.54 4.90
C PHE A 392 9.12 34.36 5.39
N SER A 393 9.96 33.82 4.54
CA SER A 393 11.37 33.53 4.83
C SER A 393 12.16 33.30 3.54
N ARG A 394 13.48 33.54 3.57
CA ARG A 394 14.43 33.11 2.55
C ARG A 394 15.31 31.94 3.04
N ASN A 395 15.09 31.49 4.27
CA ASN A 395 15.80 30.35 4.84
C ASN A 395 14.98 29.07 4.59
N GLU A 396 15.48 28.24 3.68
CA GLU A 396 14.80 27.00 3.30
C GLU A 396 14.64 26.00 4.46
N GLU A 397 15.62 25.96 5.38
CA GLU A 397 15.53 25.11 6.59
C GLU A 397 14.36 25.51 7.49
N VAL A 398 14.13 26.83 7.63
CA VAL A 398 13.00 27.35 8.40
C VAL A 398 11.67 27.06 7.68
N ILE A 399 11.63 27.24 6.36
CA ILE A 399 10.43 26.95 5.55
C ILE A 399 10.06 25.48 5.68
N GLN A 400 11.03 24.57 5.51
CA GLN A 400 10.82 23.14 5.65
C GLN A 400 10.36 22.77 7.07
N LYS A 401 11.06 23.27 8.10
CA LYS A 401 10.69 23.03 9.50
C LYS A 401 9.27 23.53 9.82
N PHE A 402 8.89 24.71 9.29
CA PHE A 402 7.55 25.25 9.43
C PHE A 402 6.53 24.30 8.79
N GLY A 403 6.79 23.82 7.57
CA GLY A 403 5.95 22.88 6.85
C GLY A 403 5.75 21.53 7.56
N GLU A 404 6.80 21.03 8.24
CA GLU A 404 6.77 19.76 8.97
C GLU A 404 6.07 19.85 10.33
N VAL A 405 6.15 21.01 10.99
CA VAL A 405 5.67 21.18 12.38
C VAL A 405 4.24 21.70 12.44
N ILE A 406 3.83 22.58 11.51
CA ILE A 406 2.55 23.27 11.62
C ILE A 406 1.37 22.40 11.14
N ASP A 407 0.39 22.19 11.99
CA ASP A 407 -0.82 21.38 11.75
C ASP A 407 -1.81 22.08 10.80
N ALA A 408 -1.36 22.37 9.58
CA ALA A 408 -2.19 22.97 8.52
C ALA A 408 -2.17 22.12 7.26
N GLY A 409 -3.31 22.02 6.58
CA GLY A 409 -3.42 21.31 5.29
C GLY A 409 -2.80 22.10 4.11
N ARG A 410 -2.57 23.40 4.31
CA ARG A 410 -1.97 24.30 3.31
C ARG A 410 -0.93 25.19 3.97
N ILE A 411 0.29 25.09 3.49
CA ILE A 411 1.39 25.99 3.87
C ILE A 411 1.67 26.91 2.68
N ILE A 412 1.47 28.19 2.88
CA ILE A 412 1.70 29.22 1.86
C ILE A 412 3.04 29.90 2.15
N VAL A 413 3.90 29.94 1.15
CA VAL A 413 5.26 30.46 1.29
C VAL A 413 5.39 31.75 0.48
N ASN A 414 5.85 32.83 1.14
CA ASN A 414 6.20 34.12 0.50
C ASN A 414 5.10 34.67 -0.44
N SER A 415 3.84 34.55 -0.05
CA SER A 415 2.71 35.06 -0.82
C SER A 415 1.48 35.29 0.07
N PRO A 416 0.49 36.10 -0.38
CA PRO A 416 -0.72 36.40 0.38
C PRO A 416 -1.51 35.12 0.73
N GLY A 417 -1.82 34.92 2.00
CA GLY A 417 -2.48 33.70 2.50
C GLY A 417 -3.90 33.53 1.97
N SER A 418 -4.70 34.61 1.88
CA SER A 418 -6.09 34.55 1.41
C SER A 418 -6.20 34.09 -0.05
N ILE A 419 -5.48 34.75 -0.96
CA ILE A 419 -5.54 34.49 -2.40
C ILE A 419 -4.66 33.25 -2.73
N GLY A 420 -3.53 33.09 -2.06
CA GLY A 420 -2.66 31.93 -2.25
C GLY A 420 -3.35 30.60 -1.90
N ALA A 421 -4.19 30.58 -0.84
CA ALA A 421 -4.95 29.39 -0.49
C ALA A 421 -6.03 29.04 -1.50
N LEU A 422 -6.62 30.04 -2.20
CA LEU A 422 -7.58 29.77 -3.27
C LEU A 422 -6.97 28.92 -4.40
N GLY A 423 -5.64 28.97 -4.57
CA GLY A 423 -4.92 28.24 -5.61
C GLY A 423 -4.91 28.94 -6.98
N ALA A 424 -4.03 28.49 -7.85
CA ALA A 424 -3.87 28.91 -9.24
C ALA A 424 -3.45 30.38 -9.49
N VAL A 425 -3.50 31.26 -8.50
CA VAL A 425 -3.12 32.69 -8.69
C VAL A 425 -1.64 32.92 -8.37
N TYR A 426 -1.16 32.45 -7.23
CA TYR A 426 0.21 32.62 -6.76
C TYR A 426 1.01 31.30 -6.69
N ASN A 427 0.34 30.17 -6.86
CA ASN A 427 0.93 28.84 -6.74
C ASN A 427 0.09 27.81 -7.51
N ASP A 428 0.57 26.56 -7.60
CA ASP A 428 -0.08 25.48 -8.34
C ASP A 428 -1.08 24.67 -7.48
N LEU A 429 -1.53 25.18 -6.34
CA LEU A 429 -2.64 24.55 -5.62
C LEU A 429 -3.89 24.56 -6.49
N VAL A 430 -4.68 23.49 -6.38
CA VAL A 430 -5.94 23.39 -7.12
C VAL A 430 -6.89 24.53 -6.71
N PRO A 431 -7.45 25.28 -7.69
CA PRO A 431 -8.36 26.39 -7.37
C PRO A 431 -9.64 25.88 -6.72
N THR A 432 -10.00 26.47 -5.56
CA THR A 432 -11.16 26.04 -4.77
C THR A 432 -11.78 27.14 -3.94
N PHE A 433 -13.06 26.95 -3.61
CA PHE A 433 -13.79 27.70 -2.57
C PHE A 433 -14.26 26.79 -1.42
N SER A 434 -13.64 25.61 -1.31
CA SER A 434 -13.89 24.61 -0.25
C SER A 434 -12.57 24.01 0.22
N PHE A 435 -12.07 24.46 1.38
CA PHE A 435 -10.77 24.10 1.94
C PHE A 435 -10.90 22.92 2.90
N GLY A 436 -10.46 21.73 2.54
CA GLY A 436 -10.39 20.61 3.46
C GLY A 436 -9.40 20.88 4.60
N CYS A 437 -9.75 20.49 5.83
CA CYS A 437 -8.93 20.67 7.03
C CYS A 437 -8.46 19.34 7.65
N GLY A 438 -8.72 18.22 6.99
CA GLY A 438 -8.33 16.89 7.45
C GLY A 438 -8.90 16.48 8.80
N THR A 439 -8.38 15.41 9.35
CA THR A 439 -8.85 14.85 10.62
C THR A 439 -8.70 15.81 11.81
N GLY A 440 -7.64 16.61 11.82
CA GLY A 440 -7.44 17.65 12.84
C GLY A 440 -8.57 18.68 12.88
N GLY A 441 -9.07 19.08 11.70
CA GLY A 441 -10.22 19.95 11.56
C GLY A 441 -11.57 19.23 11.54
N GLY A 442 -11.60 17.91 11.79
CA GLY A 442 -12.82 17.09 11.72
C GLY A 442 -13.40 16.94 10.31
N ASN A 443 -12.53 16.96 9.28
CA ASN A 443 -12.92 16.87 7.87
C ASN A 443 -12.43 15.58 7.23
N SER A 444 -13.06 15.20 6.10
CA SER A 444 -12.74 13.98 5.35
C SER A 444 -11.54 14.12 4.39
N THR A 445 -11.05 15.32 4.15
CA THR A 445 -9.90 15.59 3.28
C THR A 445 -9.08 16.79 3.77
N THR A 446 -7.79 16.81 3.45
CA THR A 446 -6.89 17.98 3.59
C THR A 446 -6.79 18.80 2.30
N ASP A 447 -7.32 18.26 1.20
CA ASP A 447 -7.15 18.85 -0.12
C ASP A 447 -7.95 20.15 -0.30
N ASN A 448 -7.52 20.93 -1.27
CA ASN A 448 -8.40 21.84 -1.94
C ASN A 448 -9.47 21.03 -2.68
N VAL A 449 -10.72 21.07 -2.22
CA VAL A 449 -11.82 20.27 -2.78
C VAL A 449 -11.97 20.58 -4.28
N ASN A 450 -12.06 19.53 -5.09
CA ASN A 450 -12.06 19.62 -6.55
C ASN A 450 -12.94 18.52 -7.17
N ILE A 451 -12.95 18.42 -8.49
CA ILE A 451 -13.78 17.48 -9.25
C ILE A 451 -13.64 16.01 -8.80
N PHE A 452 -12.47 15.58 -8.32
CA PHE A 452 -12.28 14.18 -7.91
C PHE A 452 -13.02 13.84 -6.61
N HIS A 453 -13.33 14.83 -5.80
CA HIS A 453 -14.16 14.65 -4.59
C HIS A 453 -15.67 14.54 -4.91
N TYR A 454 -16.06 14.87 -6.15
CA TYR A 454 -17.42 14.80 -6.66
C TYR A 454 -17.66 13.57 -7.55
N LEU A 455 -16.74 12.59 -7.52
CA LEU A 455 -16.79 11.39 -8.34
C LEU A 455 -16.70 10.12 -7.46
N ASN A 456 -17.40 9.10 -7.88
CA ASN A 456 -17.10 7.72 -7.52
C ASN A 456 -16.10 7.15 -8.53
N ILE A 457 -14.95 6.68 -8.07
CA ILE A 457 -13.93 6.10 -8.94
C ILE A 457 -13.95 4.59 -8.79
N LYS A 458 -14.34 3.90 -9.86
CA LYS A 458 -14.23 2.45 -9.99
C LYS A 458 -12.85 2.07 -10.52
N ARG A 459 -12.32 0.96 -10.04
CA ARG A 459 -11.06 0.39 -10.53
C ARG A 459 -11.33 -0.92 -11.24
N LEU A 460 -10.98 -0.96 -12.54
CA LEU A 460 -10.95 -2.18 -13.32
C LEU A 460 -9.52 -2.70 -13.29
N ALA A 461 -9.31 -3.76 -12.52
CA ALA A 461 -8.01 -4.40 -12.38
C ALA A 461 -7.98 -5.68 -13.21
N ARG A 462 -7.03 -5.78 -14.13
CA ARG A 462 -6.79 -7.00 -14.91
C ARG A 462 -5.70 -7.82 -14.26
N ARG A 463 -5.76 -9.12 -14.45
CA ARG A 463 -4.72 -10.04 -14.00
C ARG A 463 -3.38 -9.61 -14.59
N THR A 464 -2.39 -9.37 -13.73
CA THR A 464 -1.01 -9.15 -14.17
C THR A 464 -0.41 -10.48 -14.60
N GLN A 465 0.24 -10.49 -15.76
CA GLN A 465 1.09 -11.62 -16.12
C GLN A 465 2.35 -11.55 -15.28
N ASN A 466 2.56 -12.54 -14.46
CA ASN A 466 3.82 -12.67 -13.73
C ASN A 466 4.92 -13.09 -14.72
N HIS A 467 5.96 -12.28 -14.83
CA HIS A 467 7.15 -12.73 -15.52
C HIS A 467 7.74 -13.91 -14.74
N MET A 468 7.89 -15.03 -15.42
CA MET A 468 8.54 -16.22 -14.88
C MET A 468 9.98 -16.24 -15.35
N TRP A 469 10.85 -16.79 -14.55
CA TRP A 469 12.26 -17.03 -14.90
C TRP A 469 12.67 -18.42 -14.48
N PHE A 470 13.75 -18.91 -15.07
CA PHE A 470 14.42 -20.14 -14.69
C PHE A 470 15.83 -19.79 -14.26
N ARG A 471 16.13 -19.96 -12.98
CA ARG A 471 17.41 -19.61 -12.36
C ARG A 471 18.11 -20.86 -11.85
N VAL A 472 19.37 -20.98 -12.19
CA VAL A 472 20.30 -22.02 -11.73
C VAL A 472 21.68 -21.37 -11.55
N PRO A 473 22.69 -22.05 -10.97
CA PRO A 473 24.05 -21.56 -10.94
C PRO A 473 24.54 -21.15 -12.33
N ASN A 474 25.47 -20.21 -12.39
CA ASN A 474 26.02 -19.73 -13.66
C ASN A 474 26.70 -20.86 -14.46
N GLN A 475 27.25 -21.86 -13.75
CA GLN A 475 27.93 -23.02 -14.35
C GLN A 475 27.63 -24.26 -13.52
N ILE A 476 27.31 -25.35 -14.21
CA ILE A 476 27.11 -26.68 -13.63
C ILE A 476 28.06 -27.65 -14.39
N TYR A 477 29.03 -28.18 -13.69
CA TYR A 477 29.94 -29.19 -14.23
C TYR A 477 29.49 -30.56 -13.75
N PHE A 478 29.43 -31.54 -14.67
CA PHE A 478 28.90 -32.86 -14.37
C PHE A 478 29.74 -33.95 -15.07
N ASN A 479 29.53 -35.21 -14.70
CA ASN A 479 30.25 -36.42 -15.07
C ASN A 479 31.55 -36.68 -14.23
N MET A 480 32.09 -37.86 -14.40
CA MET A 480 33.30 -38.33 -13.70
C MET A 480 34.44 -37.34 -13.91
N ASN A 481 35.13 -36.99 -12.85
CA ASN A 481 36.24 -36.02 -12.80
C ASN A 481 35.81 -34.56 -13.10
N ALA A 482 34.53 -34.22 -12.98
CA ALA A 482 34.08 -32.84 -13.13
C ALA A 482 34.76 -31.86 -12.15
N VAL A 483 35.23 -32.35 -11.02
CA VAL A 483 36.02 -31.61 -10.02
C VAL A 483 37.28 -30.96 -10.60
N GLU A 484 37.86 -31.47 -11.69
CA GLU A 484 39.02 -30.86 -12.35
C GLU A 484 38.76 -29.41 -12.81
N ASN A 485 37.50 -29.07 -13.05
CA ASN A 485 37.10 -27.72 -13.48
C ASN A 485 37.33 -26.65 -12.41
N ILE A 486 37.56 -27.00 -11.15
CA ILE A 486 37.98 -26.05 -10.10
C ILE A 486 39.19 -25.21 -10.55
N ARG A 487 40.08 -25.77 -11.38
CA ARG A 487 41.25 -25.08 -11.95
C ARG A 487 40.88 -23.79 -12.72
N GLN A 488 39.64 -23.68 -13.20
CA GLN A 488 39.17 -22.50 -13.92
C GLN A 488 38.84 -21.34 -12.97
N PHE A 489 38.80 -21.59 -11.67
CA PHE A 489 38.41 -20.62 -10.64
C PHE A 489 39.58 -20.31 -9.70
N PRO A 490 40.57 -19.53 -10.12
CA PRO A 490 41.72 -19.19 -9.29
C PRO A 490 41.29 -18.39 -8.07
N SER A 491 41.92 -18.67 -6.94
CA SER A 491 41.67 -17.99 -5.65
C SER A 491 42.99 -17.76 -4.92
N ARG A 492 43.02 -16.79 -4.04
CA ARG A 492 44.13 -16.54 -3.12
C ARG A 492 44.01 -17.39 -1.87
N THR A 493 42.81 -17.42 -1.32
CA THR A 493 42.47 -18.15 -0.09
C THR A 493 41.16 -18.87 -0.26
N THR A 494 41.16 -20.18 -0.14
CA THR A 494 40.02 -21.07 -0.23
C THR A 494 39.71 -21.68 1.14
N ILE A 495 38.49 -21.59 1.59
CA ILE A 495 37.97 -22.37 2.72
C ILE A 495 37.17 -23.56 2.17
N ILE A 496 37.60 -24.79 2.47
CA ILE A 496 36.83 -25.99 2.17
C ILE A 496 35.95 -26.29 3.39
N VAL A 497 34.64 -26.12 3.26
CA VAL A 497 33.66 -26.49 4.27
C VAL A 497 33.23 -27.94 4.02
N THR A 498 33.40 -28.82 5.00
CA THR A 498 33.11 -30.25 4.89
C THR A 498 32.77 -30.85 6.25
N ASN A 499 32.62 -32.19 6.35
CA ASN A 499 32.52 -32.89 7.61
C ASN A 499 33.70 -33.84 7.81
N ALA A 500 33.90 -34.33 9.04
CA ALA A 500 35.03 -35.17 9.40
C ALA A 500 35.02 -36.54 8.69
N GLU A 501 33.88 -37.05 8.28
CA GLU A 501 33.74 -38.32 7.58
C GLU A 501 34.29 -38.21 6.14
N LEU A 502 33.90 -37.19 5.41
CA LEU A 502 34.38 -36.91 4.03
C LEU A 502 35.88 -36.59 3.98
N GLU A 503 36.40 -35.96 5.04
CA GLU A 503 37.85 -35.76 5.18
C GLU A 503 38.58 -37.09 5.34
N LYS A 504 38.08 -38.02 6.20
CA LYS A 504 38.63 -39.37 6.36
C LYS A 504 38.57 -40.23 5.08
N LEU A 505 37.51 -40.04 4.28
CA LEU A 505 37.35 -40.68 2.99
C LEU A 505 38.33 -40.15 1.92
N GLY A 506 39.08 -39.09 2.23
CA GLY A 506 40.08 -38.51 1.31
C GLY A 506 39.49 -37.55 0.26
N HIS A 507 38.20 -37.20 0.35
CA HIS A 507 37.53 -36.32 -0.63
C HIS A 507 38.12 -34.92 -0.63
N VAL A 508 38.55 -34.41 0.51
CA VAL A 508 39.23 -33.13 0.65
C VAL A 508 40.53 -33.11 -0.16
N GLU A 509 41.27 -34.17 -0.13
CA GLU A 509 42.53 -34.25 -0.85
C GLU A 509 42.33 -34.35 -2.38
N VAL A 510 41.22 -34.98 -2.80
CA VAL A 510 40.82 -34.97 -4.22
C VAL A 510 40.59 -33.53 -4.70
N VAL A 511 39.84 -32.74 -3.96
CA VAL A 511 39.59 -31.31 -4.27
C VAL A 511 40.87 -30.48 -4.25
N ARG A 512 41.72 -30.68 -3.21
CA ARG A 512 42.96 -29.94 -3.02
C ARG A 512 43.94 -30.07 -4.18
N ARG A 513 44.02 -31.24 -4.79
CA ARG A 513 44.89 -31.51 -5.95
C ARG A 513 44.57 -30.68 -7.19
N HIS A 514 43.36 -30.17 -7.29
CA HIS A 514 42.91 -29.36 -8.41
C HIS A 514 43.00 -27.85 -8.14
N LEU A 515 43.32 -27.43 -6.90
CA LEU A 515 43.62 -26.04 -6.58
C LEU A 515 45.06 -25.66 -6.99
N SER A 516 45.25 -24.38 -7.25
CA SER A 516 46.56 -23.83 -7.55
C SER A 516 47.53 -24.06 -6.37
N PRO A 517 48.80 -24.46 -6.57
CA PRO A 517 49.78 -24.53 -5.50
C PRO A 517 50.01 -23.19 -4.77
N LYS A 518 49.57 -22.07 -5.33
CA LYS A 518 49.67 -20.73 -4.74
C LYS A 518 48.46 -20.37 -3.88
N THR A 519 47.43 -21.20 -3.90
CA THR A 519 46.20 -20.94 -3.09
C THR A 519 46.42 -21.40 -1.66
N HIS A 520 46.14 -20.53 -0.70
CA HIS A 520 46.10 -20.90 0.72
C HIS A 520 44.79 -21.64 0.99
N VAL A 521 44.89 -22.93 1.39
CA VAL A 521 43.73 -23.79 1.62
C VAL A 521 43.59 -24.10 3.09
N HIS A 522 42.41 -23.74 3.63
CA HIS A 522 42.02 -24.11 5.00
C HIS A 522 40.79 -25.01 4.94
N VAL A 523 40.73 -26.01 5.82
CA VAL A 523 39.57 -26.91 5.95
C VAL A 523 38.80 -26.57 7.20
N LEU A 524 37.52 -26.37 7.05
CA LEU A 524 36.58 -26.21 8.14
C LEU A 524 35.66 -27.42 8.19
N ALA A 525 35.94 -28.31 9.16
CA ALA A 525 35.08 -29.46 9.42
C ALA A 525 33.93 -29.04 10.33
N ILE A 526 32.70 -29.19 9.85
CA ILE A 526 31.50 -28.95 10.62
C ILE A 526 30.86 -30.27 11.07
N PRO A 527 30.00 -30.27 12.11
CA PRO A 527 29.28 -31.47 12.53
C PRO A 527 28.41 -32.04 11.40
N ASP A 528 28.25 -33.35 11.38
CA ASP A 528 27.34 -34.03 10.46
C ASP A 528 25.91 -33.95 10.95
N ALA A 529 25.39 -32.73 10.93
CA ALA A 529 24.03 -32.39 11.33
C ALA A 529 23.59 -31.13 10.59
N GLU A 530 22.31 -30.81 10.62
CA GLU A 530 21.85 -29.54 10.10
C GLU A 530 22.54 -28.38 10.82
N PRO A 531 22.98 -27.35 10.08
CA PRO A 531 23.71 -26.23 10.67
C PRO A 531 22.83 -25.44 11.63
N ASP A 532 23.43 -24.99 12.72
CA ASP A 532 22.85 -23.99 13.60
C ASP A 532 23.60 -22.66 13.50
N VAL A 533 23.07 -21.61 14.13
CA VAL A 533 23.69 -20.27 14.13
C VAL A 533 25.14 -20.32 14.61
N LYS A 534 25.47 -21.17 15.58
CA LYS A 534 26.83 -21.29 16.13
C LYS A 534 27.80 -21.81 15.09
N VAL A 535 27.41 -22.84 14.35
CA VAL A 535 28.24 -23.43 13.26
C VAL A 535 28.44 -22.40 12.14
N VAL A 536 27.40 -21.66 11.78
CA VAL A 536 27.49 -20.60 10.78
C VAL A 536 28.46 -19.50 11.22
N MET A 537 28.30 -18.97 12.44
CA MET A 537 29.17 -17.91 12.95
C MET A 537 30.64 -18.34 13.07
N GLN A 538 30.92 -19.59 13.45
CA GLN A 538 32.29 -20.15 13.41
C GLN A 538 32.87 -20.10 11.99
N GLY A 539 32.04 -20.40 10.99
CA GLY A 539 32.44 -20.29 9.59
C GLY A 539 32.73 -18.85 9.17
N VAL A 540 31.89 -17.91 9.56
CA VAL A 540 32.07 -16.46 9.28
C VAL A 540 33.35 -15.95 9.93
N GLU A 541 33.63 -16.32 11.17
CA GLU A 541 34.88 -15.99 11.87
C GLU A 541 36.11 -16.54 11.09
N THR A 542 36.04 -17.79 10.59
CA THR A 542 37.05 -18.39 9.78
C THR A 542 37.28 -17.65 8.46
N LEU A 543 36.21 -17.28 7.76
CA LEU A 543 36.28 -16.51 6.52
C LEU A 543 36.94 -15.15 6.75
N ASN A 544 36.59 -14.46 7.85
CA ASN A 544 37.16 -13.17 8.23
C ASN A 544 38.65 -13.28 8.60
N LEU A 545 39.01 -14.31 9.38
CA LEU A 545 40.41 -14.54 9.83
C LEU A 545 41.36 -14.73 8.63
N TYR A 546 40.96 -15.53 7.66
CA TYR A 546 41.78 -15.86 6.51
C TYR A 546 41.54 -14.98 5.28
N LYS A 547 40.58 -14.04 5.35
CA LYS A 547 40.15 -13.14 4.24
C LYS A 547 39.91 -13.95 2.95
N ALA A 548 39.07 -14.96 3.08
CA ALA A 548 38.76 -15.88 2.00
C ALA A 548 38.09 -15.16 0.81
N ASP A 549 38.50 -15.53 -0.40
CA ASP A 549 37.88 -15.11 -1.66
C ASP A 549 37.16 -16.27 -2.38
N GLN A 550 37.19 -17.48 -1.79
CA GLN A 550 36.50 -18.67 -2.30
C GLN A 550 36.11 -19.62 -1.16
N ILE A 551 34.87 -20.11 -1.24
CA ILE A 551 34.36 -21.20 -0.40
C ILE A 551 34.12 -22.39 -1.31
N ILE A 552 34.60 -23.57 -0.94
CA ILE A 552 34.23 -24.84 -1.55
C ILE A 552 33.41 -25.62 -0.51
N ALA A 553 32.11 -25.77 -0.75
CA ALA A 553 31.27 -26.63 0.03
C ALA A 553 31.33 -28.07 -0.50
N LEU A 554 32.03 -28.95 0.20
CA LEU A 554 32.18 -30.36 -0.15
C LEU A 554 31.34 -31.19 0.82
N GLY A 555 30.15 -31.60 0.39
CA GLY A 555 29.26 -32.35 1.29
C GLY A 555 27.85 -32.56 0.78
N GLY A 556 27.03 -33.13 1.62
CA GLY A 556 25.56 -33.20 1.41
C GLY A 556 24.88 -31.85 1.66
N GLY A 557 23.57 -31.87 1.66
CA GLY A 557 22.73 -30.67 1.84
C GLY A 557 23.13 -29.82 3.03
N SER A 558 23.32 -30.41 4.23
CA SER A 558 23.68 -29.69 5.45
C SER A 558 24.97 -28.89 5.35
N VAL A 559 26.00 -29.45 4.68
CA VAL A 559 27.28 -28.78 4.48
C VAL A 559 27.16 -27.63 3.47
N ILE A 560 26.42 -27.86 2.37
CA ILE A 560 26.20 -26.85 1.35
C ILE A 560 25.34 -25.70 1.91
N ASP A 561 24.29 -26.01 2.66
CA ASP A 561 23.44 -25.03 3.30
C ASP A 561 24.19 -24.17 4.33
N ALA A 562 25.05 -24.80 5.16
CA ALA A 562 25.93 -24.07 6.05
C ALA A 562 26.84 -23.09 5.29
N ALA A 563 27.45 -23.54 4.21
CA ALA A 563 28.33 -22.69 3.39
C ALA A 563 27.61 -21.53 2.69
N LYS A 564 26.35 -21.74 2.26
CA LYS A 564 25.47 -20.68 1.73
C LYS A 564 25.22 -19.61 2.75
N ILE A 565 24.85 -19.99 3.98
CA ILE A 565 24.54 -19.04 5.06
C ILE A 565 25.82 -18.35 5.52
N MET A 566 26.95 -19.08 5.62
CA MET A 566 28.27 -18.49 5.95
C MET A 566 28.67 -17.42 4.93
N LYS A 567 28.49 -17.68 3.62
CA LYS A 567 28.75 -16.71 2.56
C LYS A 567 27.85 -15.46 2.76
N LEU A 568 26.56 -15.65 2.99
CA LEU A 568 25.59 -14.58 3.17
C LEU A 568 25.97 -13.66 4.34
N GLU A 569 26.19 -14.24 5.52
CA GLU A 569 26.58 -13.51 6.73
C GLU A 569 27.95 -12.81 6.59
N TYR A 570 28.87 -13.43 5.86
CA TYR A 570 30.17 -12.82 5.59
C TYR A 570 30.07 -11.62 4.62
N GLU A 571 29.19 -11.68 3.62
CA GLU A 571 28.97 -10.61 2.63
C GLU A 571 28.00 -9.53 3.13
N SER A 572 27.07 -9.88 4.00
CA SER A 572 26.01 -9.03 4.51
C SER A 572 25.78 -9.27 6.02
N PRO A 573 26.68 -8.81 6.89
CA PRO A 573 26.60 -9.04 8.34
C PRO A 573 25.35 -8.41 9.01
N GLU A 574 24.70 -7.50 8.31
CA GLU A 574 23.44 -6.86 8.71
C GLU A 574 22.18 -7.66 8.31
N ALA A 575 22.37 -8.80 7.66
CA ALA A 575 21.25 -9.64 7.25
C ALA A 575 20.55 -10.23 8.47
N ASP A 576 19.22 -10.06 8.53
CA ASP A 576 18.43 -10.66 9.58
C ASP A 576 17.95 -12.05 9.16
N LEU A 577 18.49 -13.08 9.79
CA LEU A 577 18.12 -14.47 9.52
C LEU A 577 16.65 -14.77 9.89
N GLU A 578 16.05 -14.05 10.86
CA GLU A 578 14.65 -14.21 11.21
C GLU A 578 13.74 -13.67 10.10
N GLU A 579 14.12 -12.54 9.49
CA GLU A 579 13.42 -12.01 8.32
C GLU A 579 13.50 -12.95 7.12
N LEU A 580 14.64 -13.60 6.91
CA LEU A 580 14.82 -14.62 5.85
C LEU A 580 13.96 -15.85 6.06
N ALA A 581 13.81 -16.23 7.30
CA ALA A 581 13.01 -17.35 7.72
C ALA A 581 11.50 -17.05 7.65
N ALA A 582 11.12 -15.75 7.51
CA ALA A 582 9.72 -15.36 7.46
C ALA A 582 8.97 -16.07 6.31
N PRO A 583 7.77 -16.60 6.57
CA PRO A 583 6.98 -17.28 5.56
C PRO A 583 6.72 -16.39 4.34
N PHE A 584 6.78 -16.96 3.16
CA PHE A 584 6.47 -16.27 1.90
C PHE A 584 5.47 -17.08 1.06
N LEU A 585 4.66 -16.37 0.27
CA LEU A 585 3.71 -17.02 -0.64
C LEU A 585 4.40 -17.48 -1.95
N ASP A 586 5.25 -16.63 -2.47
CA ASP A 586 6.00 -16.86 -3.71
C ASP A 586 7.36 -16.18 -3.58
N LEU A 587 8.44 -16.95 -3.66
CA LEU A 587 9.82 -16.45 -3.54
C LEU A 587 10.11 -15.30 -4.52
N ARG A 588 9.52 -15.33 -5.71
CA ARG A 588 9.69 -14.28 -6.74
C ARG A 588 9.07 -12.93 -6.35
N LYS A 589 8.09 -12.94 -5.44
CA LYS A 589 7.35 -11.77 -4.96
C LYS A 589 7.71 -11.39 -3.53
N ARG A 590 8.75 -11.99 -3.00
CA ARG A 590 9.17 -11.72 -1.63
C ARG A 590 9.49 -10.24 -1.46
N VAL A 591 8.95 -9.62 -0.41
CA VAL A 591 9.17 -8.21 -0.08
C VAL A 591 10.51 -8.02 0.62
N ILE A 592 10.86 -8.94 1.52
CA ILE A 592 12.11 -8.93 2.27
C ILE A 592 13.20 -9.42 1.32
N ARG A 593 14.15 -8.55 1.01
CA ARG A 593 15.28 -8.83 0.13
C ARG A 593 16.55 -8.46 0.83
N PHE A 594 17.63 -9.25 0.57
CA PHE A 594 18.94 -8.87 1.06
C PHE A 594 19.49 -7.68 0.29
N PRO A 595 20.11 -6.73 1.00
CA PRO A 595 20.97 -5.78 0.35
C PRO A 595 22.18 -6.53 -0.22
N THR A 596 22.32 -6.55 -1.54
CA THR A 596 23.52 -7.07 -2.23
C THR A 596 24.65 -6.06 -2.09
N GLN A 597 25.25 -5.95 -0.92
CA GLN A 597 26.25 -4.90 -0.66
C GLN A 597 27.65 -5.25 -1.18
N LYS A 598 27.99 -6.54 -1.26
CA LYS A 598 29.28 -7.00 -1.78
C LYS A 598 29.07 -8.02 -2.89
N VAL A 599 28.53 -7.60 -4.01
CA VAL A 599 28.34 -8.47 -5.17
C VAL A 599 29.68 -9.15 -5.50
N ASN A 600 29.71 -10.47 -5.35
CA ASN A 600 30.87 -11.35 -5.66
C ASN A 600 32.11 -11.16 -4.79
N ALA A 601 32.00 -10.82 -3.52
CA ALA A 601 33.16 -10.78 -2.62
C ALA A 601 33.78 -12.18 -2.43
N VAL A 602 32.95 -13.23 -2.33
CA VAL A 602 33.37 -14.63 -2.16
C VAL A 602 32.65 -15.54 -3.15
N ARG A 603 33.40 -16.32 -3.91
CA ARG A 603 32.81 -17.33 -4.78
C ARG A 603 32.46 -18.57 -3.99
N LEU A 604 31.22 -19.07 -4.16
CA LEU A 604 30.78 -20.36 -3.61
C LEU A 604 30.75 -21.43 -4.70
N ILE A 605 31.58 -22.45 -4.54
CA ILE A 605 31.56 -23.66 -5.35
C ILE A 605 30.96 -24.77 -4.50
N ALA A 606 29.87 -25.37 -4.95
CA ALA A 606 29.21 -26.47 -4.25
C ALA A 606 29.52 -27.80 -4.95
N ILE A 607 30.05 -28.75 -4.19
CA ILE A 607 30.37 -30.14 -4.63
C ILE A 607 29.49 -31.07 -3.82
N SER A 608 28.44 -31.62 -4.45
CA SER A 608 27.52 -32.51 -3.77
C SER A 608 28.11 -33.89 -3.57
N THR A 609 27.96 -34.47 -2.38
CA THR A 609 28.34 -35.82 -2.03
C THR A 609 27.13 -36.73 -1.74
N THR A 610 25.94 -36.25 -2.05
CA THR A 610 24.68 -36.99 -1.96
C THR A 610 23.87 -36.82 -3.23
N SER A 611 23.00 -37.77 -3.55
CA SER A 611 22.16 -37.75 -4.75
C SER A 611 20.69 -37.55 -4.40
N GLY A 612 20.36 -36.42 -3.76
CA GLY A 612 18.97 -36.14 -3.29
C GLY A 612 18.63 -34.68 -3.20
N THR A 613 19.20 -33.96 -2.24
CA THR A 613 18.81 -32.63 -1.86
C THR A 613 18.94 -31.58 -2.95
N GLY A 614 19.96 -31.74 -3.84
CA GLY A 614 20.27 -30.80 -4.90
C GLY A 614 20.60 -29.37 -4.41
N SER A 615 21.05 -29.23 -3.17
CA SER A 615 21.37 -27.93 -2.56
C SER A 615 22.40 -27.14 -3.37
N GLU A 616 23.24 -27.82 -4.18
CA GLU A 616 24.24 -27.22 -5.06
C GLU A 616 23.65 -26.28 -6.15
N VAL A 617 22.34 -26.38 -6.42
CA VAL A 617 21.68 -25.55 -7.47
C VAL A 617 20.48 -24.75 -6.96
N THR A 618 20.18 -24.78 -5.67
CA THR A 618 18.96 -24.17 -5.11
C THR A 618 19.19 -22.84 -4.39
N PRO A 619 18.18 -21.95 -4.36
CA PRO A 619 18.20 -20.69 -3.60
C PRO A 619 17.74 -20.88 -2.14
N PHE A 620 17.75 -22.11 -1.64
CA PHE A 620 17.29 -22.45 -0.30
C PHE A 620 18.45 -22.92 0.58
N ALA A 621 18.35 -22.68 1.87
CA ALA A 621 19.21 -23.27 2.90
C ALA A 621 18.40 -23.57 4.14
N VAL A 622 18.57 -24.77 4.72
CA VAL A 622 17.89 -25.18 5.94
C VAL A 622 18.85 -25.07 7.13
N MET A 623 18.38 -24.48 8.22
CA MET A 623 19.12 -24.42 9.48
C MET A 623 18.22 -24.80 10.67
N THR A 624 18.86 -25.21 11.76
CA THR A 624 18.17 -25.50 13.03
C THR A 624 18.24 -24.31 13.95
N ASP A 625 17.06 -23.74 14.30
CA ASP A 625 16.89 -22.78 15.37
C ASP A 625 16.75 -23.55 16.71
N LYS A 626 17.88 -23.73 17.40
CA LYS A 626 17.91 -24.43 18.69
C LYS A 626 17.21 -23.69 19.82
N GLN A 627 17.05 -22.37 19.72
CA GLN A 627 16.37 -21.59 20.75
C GLN A 627 14.86 -21.87 20.77
N HIS A 628 14.27 -22.07 19.58
CA HIS A 628 12.85 -22.35 19.43
C HIS A 628 12.56 -23.82 19.06
N GLY A 629 13.59 -24.67 18.94
CA GLY A 629 13.43 -26.09 18.64
C GLY A 629 12.83 -26.40 17.27
N ARG A 630 13.04 -25.54 16.29
CA ARG A 630 12.42 -25.66 14.96
C ARG A 630 13.46 -25.62 13.82
N LYS A 631 13.11 -26.28 12.71
CA LYS A 631 13.82 -26.14 11.44
C LYS A 631 13.31 -24.89 10.73
N VAL A 632 14.24 -24.15 10.15
CA VAL A 632 13.98 -22.90 9.45
C VAL A 632 14.55 -22.96 8.06
N THR A 633 13.71 -22.72 7.06
CA THR A 633 14.14 -22.65 5.65
C THR A 633 14.37 -21.20 5.28
N LEU A 634 15.62 -20.86 5.01
CA LEU A 634 15.99 -19.58 4.43
C LEU A 634 15.83 -19.65 2.91
N ALA A 635 15.28 -18.60 2.33
CA ALA A 635 15.00 -18.54 0.91
C ALA A 635 15.33 -17.18 0.31
N ASP A 636 16.39 -17.14 -0.49
CA ASP A 636 16.77 -15.98 -1.31
C ASP A 636 17.67 -16.43 -2.48
N TYR A 637 17.60 -15.74 -3.61
CA TYR A 637 18.42 -16.06 -4.77
C TYR A 637 19.93 -15.83 -4.55
N SER A 638 20.32 -15.04 -3.56
CA SER A 638 21.73 -14.85 -3.15
C SER A 638 22.35 -16.11 -2.52
N LEU A 639 21.52 -17.04 -2.04
CA LEU A 639 21.95 -18.33 -1.52
C LEU A 639 22.29 -19.34 -2.62
N THR A 640 21.99 -19.08 -3.88
CA THR A 640 22.34 -19.97 -4.98
C THR A 640 23.87 -19.99 -5.17
N PRO A 641 24.50 -21.15 -5.14
CA PRO A 641 25.94 -21.24 -5.41
C PRO A 641 26.33 -20.65 -6.78
N ASP A 642 27.52 -20.10 -6.87
CA ASP A 642 28.04 -19.55 -8.14
C ASP A 642 28.37 -20.66 -9.15
N VAL A 643 28.87 -21.80 -8.65
CA VAL A 643 29.25 -22.98 -9.42
C VAL A 643 28.81 -24.24 -8.71
N ALA A 644 28.21 -25.17 -9.45
CA ALA A 644 27.89 -26.51 -8.99
C ALA A 644 28.78 -27.54 -9.67
N ILE A 645 29.29 -28.52 -8.91
CA ILE A 645 30.09 -29.67 -9.41
C ILE A 645 29.35 -30.94 -9.01
N VAL A 646 28.85 -31.65 -9.99
CA VAL A 646 28.08 -32.91 -9.88
C VAL A 646 29.00 -34.06 -10.38
N ASP A 647 29.93 -34.45 -9.51
CA ASP A 647 30.93 -35.45 -9.86
C ASP A 647 30.65 -36.78 -9.17
N PRO A 648 30.35 -37.84 -9.92
CA PRO A 648 29.97 -39.16 -9.37
C PRO A 648 31.03 -39.78 -8.45
N GLN A 649 32.29 -39.42 -8.57
CA GLN A 649 33.33 -39.98 -7.70
C GLN A 649 33.06 -39.75 -6.21
N PHE A 650 32.36 -38.67 -5.85
CA PHE A 650 32.03 -38.33 -4.46
C PHE A 650 30.81 -39.06 -3.90
N VAL A 651 30.07 -39.81 -4.74
CA VAL A 651 28.88 -40.57 -4.33
C VAL A 651 29.05 -42.09 -4.47
N LEU A 652 30.21 -42.56 -4.97
CA LEU A 652 30.50 -44.00 -5.13
C LEU A 652 30.56 -44.74 -3.78
N SER A 653 30.97 -44.04 -2.70
CA SER A 653 31.08 -44.61 -1.35
C SER A 653 29.78 -44.48 -0.53
N MET A 654 28.72 -43.96 -1.13
CA MET A 654 27.48 -43.64 -0.40
C MET A 654 26.78 -44.90 0.14
N PRO A 655 26.46 -44.99 1.43
CA PRO A 655 25.80 -46.16 2.02
C PRO A 655 24.41 -46.45 1.40
N LYS A 656 24.03 -47.74 1.42
CA LYS A 656 22.79 -48.22 0.80
C LYS A 656 21.54 -47.50 1.34
N GLY A 657 21.44 -47.32 2.67
CA GLY A 657 20.31 -46.60 3.29
C GLY A 657 20.24 -45.14 2.85
N LEU A 658 21.39 -44.46 2.81
CA LEU A 658 21.44 -43.08 2.34
C LEU A 658 21.09 -42.96 0.86
N THR A 659 21.49 -43.96 0.04
CA THR A 659 21.11 -44.03 -1.37
C THR A 659 19.58 -44.09 -1.55
N ALA A 660 18.90 -44.89 -0.74
CA ALA A 660 17.44 -44.99 -0.79
C ALA A 660 16.78 -43.67 -0.36
N ASP A 661 17.17 -43.17 0.83
CA ASP A 661 16.56 -41.97 1.40
C ASP A 661 16.73 -40.74 0.46
N THR A 662 17.94 -40.50 -0.02
CA THR A 662 18.21 -39.36 -0.95
C THR A 662 17.62 -39.57 -2.33
N GLY A 663 17.58 -40.80 -2.85
CA GLY A 663 16.99 -41.11 -4.15
C GLY A 663 15.47 -40.90 -4.18
N ILE A 664 14.78 -41.25 -3.11
CA ILE A 664 13.34 -40.95 -2.99
C ILE A 664 13.07 -39.45 -2.78
N ASP A 665 13.93 -38.77 -2.06
CA ASP A 665 13.88 -37.32 -1.95
C ASP A 665 13.99 -36.64 -3.34
N CYS A 666 14.96 -37.08 -4.15
CA CYS A 666 15.06 -36.63 -5.56
C CYS A 666 13.79 -36.88 -6.37
N LEU A 667 13.17 -38.07 -6.24
CA LEU A 667 11.93 -38.42 -6.94
C LEU A 667 10.76 -37.51 -6.45
N THR A 668 10.67 -37.31 -5.15
CA THR A 668 9.65 -36.45 -4.56
C THR A 668 9.77 -35.00 -5.03
N HIS A 669 10.98 -34.46 -5.05
CA HIS A 669 11.27 -33.13 -5.60
C HIS A 669 10.75 -33.01 -7.04
N ALA A 670 11.05 -33.99 -7.89
CA ALA A 670 10.67 -33.96 -9.29
C ALA A 670 9.14 -34.09 -9.48
N LEU A 671 8.48 -35.00 -8.74
CA LEU A 671 7.03 -35.19 -8.80
C LEU A 671 6.26 -33.95 -8.33
N GLU A 672 6.67 -33.35 -7.22
CA GLU A 672 6.02 -32.14 -6.72
C GLU A 672 6.29 -30.93 -7.61
N ALA A 673 7.52 -30.71 -8.07
CA ALA A 673 7.85 -29.64 -9.01
C ALA A 673 7.02 -29.72 -10.31
N CYS A 674 6.79 -30.95 -10.82
CA CYS A 674 5.99 -31.17 -12.02
C CYS A 674 4.55 -30.68 -11.86
N VAL A 675 3.89 -30.98 -10.73
CA VAL A 675 2.48 -30.62 -10.51
C VAL A 675 2.30 -29.27 -9.83
N SER A 676 3.36 -28.62 -9.39
CA SER A 676 3.34 -27.32 -8.70
C SER A 676 2.56 -26.25 -9.49
N ASN A 677 1.92 -25.34 -8.77
CA ASN A 677 1.32 -24.13 -9.37
C ASN A 677 2.32 -23.21 -10.06
N TYR A 678 3.62 -23.34 -9.75
CA TYR A 678 4.71 -22.57 -10.36
C TYR A 678 5.39 -23.33 -11.49
N ALA A 679 4.94 -24.53 -11.81
CA ALA A 679 5.48 -25.33 -12.89
C ALA A 679 5.42 -24.58 -14.24
N SER A 680 6.42 -24.82 -15.06
CA SER A 680 6.58 -24.20 -16.38
C SER A 680 7.13 -25.23 -17.36
N PRO A 681 7.10 -24.98 -18.67
CA PRO A 681 7.72 -25.89 -19.65
C PRO A 681 9.21 -26.19 -19.37
N TYR A 682 9.93 -25.25 -18.78
CA TYR A 682 11.36 -25.44 -18.39
C TYR A 682 11.49 -26.39 -17.20
N THR A 683 10.66 -26.20 -16.16
CA THR A 683 10.68 -27.03 -14.96
C THR A 683 10.11 -28.43 -15.24
N ASP A 684 9.07 -28.54 -16.07
CA ASP A 684 8.44 -29.81 -16.47
C ASP A 684 9.44 -30.71 -17.22
N ALA A 685 10.21 -30.13 -18.15
CA ALA A 685 11.23 -30.87 -18.88
C ALA A 685 12.29 -31.44 -17.93
N SER A 686 12.75 -30.64 -16.96
CA SER A 686 13.72 -31.08 -15.95
C SER A 686 13.09 -32.12 -15.00
N ALA A 687 11.91 -31.89 -14.48
CA ALA A 687 11.23 -32.80 -13.56
C ALA A 687 10.96 -34.17 -14.20
N MET A 688 10.39 -34.18 -15.40
CA MET A 688 10.12 -35.45 -16.12
C MET A 688 11.38 -36.24 -16.42
N GLN A 689 12.50 -35.57 -16.78
CA GLN A 689 13.75 -36.26 -17.00
C GLN A 689 14.28 -36.84 -15.67
N ALA A 690 14.23 -36.12 -14.58
CA ALA A 690 14.67 -36.61 -13.27
C ALA A 690 13.82 -37.83 -12.82
N ILE A 691 12.49 -37.78 -12.99
CA ILE A 691 11.61 -38.92 -12.71
C ILE A 691 11.99 -40.15 -13.49
N ARG A 692 12.23 -40.02 -14.81
CA ARG A 692 12.65 -41.14 -15.68
C ARG A 692 13.94 -41.74 -15.22
N LEU A 693 14.93 -40.91 -14.86
CA LEU A 693 16.24 -41.40 -14.38
C LEU A 693 16.11 -42.08 -13.01
N ALA A 694 15.33 -41.49 -12.08
CA ALA A 694 15.12 -42.05 -10.75
C ALA A 694 14.45 -43.43 -10.79
N PHE A 695 13.35 -43.58 -11.53
CA PHE A 695 12.69 -44.89 -11.67
C PHE A 695 13.59 -45.95 -12.28
N LYS A 696 14.45 -45.59 -13.24
CA LYS A 696 15.37 -46.54 -13.91
C LYS A 696 16.57 -46.89 -13.04
N TYR A 697 17.24 -45.91 -12.49
CA TYR A 697 18.58 -46.11 -11.93
C TYR A 697 18.63 -46.20 -10.40
N LEU A 698 17.64 -45.68 -9.67
CA LEU A 698 17.62 -45.76 -8.19
C LEU A 698 17.61 -47.20 -7.68
N PRO A 699 16.77 -48.11 -8.24
CA PRO A 699 16.80 -49.52 -7.83
C PRO A 699 18.16 -50.18 -8.10
N ILE A 700 18.80 -49.88 -9.23
CA ILE A 700 20.08 -50.41 -9.60
C ILE A 700 21.17 -49.88 -8.64
N ALA A 701 21.27 -48.59 -8.40
CA ALA A 701 22.22 -48.00 -7.49
C ALA A 701 22.04 -48.47 -6.03
N TYR A 702 20.80 -48.83 -5.64
CA TYR A 702 20.50 -49.40 -4.33
C TYR A 702 20.93 -50.86 -4.20
N GLU A 703 20.60 -51.67 -5.18
CA GLU A 703 20.89 -53.12 -5.20
C GLU A 703 22.38 -53.39 -5.48
N ASN A 704 22.99 -52.65 -6.41
CA ASN A 704 24.38 -52.72 -6.74
C ASN A 704 25.11 -51.38 -6.49
N PRO A 705 25.55 -51.08 -5.26
CA PRO A 705 26.24 -49.84 -4.92
C PRO A 705 27.50 -49.54 -5.74
N GLY A 706 28.11 -50.54 -6.33
CA GLY A 706 29.30 -50.42 -7.19
C GLY A 706 28.99 -50.06 -8.66
N ASP A 707 27.75 -49.92 -9.06
CA ASP A 707 27.39 -49.58 -10.44
C ASP A 707 27.61 -48.07 -10.67
N GLU A 708 28.73 -47.75 -11.33
CA GLU A 708 29.15 -46.37 -11.59
C GLU A 708 28.18 -45.64 -12.50
N GLU A 709 27.54 -46.30 -13.48
CA GLU A 709 26.56 -45.70 -14.36
C GLU A 709 25.30 -45.31 -13.56
N ALA A 710 24.79 -46.23 -12.75
CA ALA A 710 23.60 -45.98 -11.96
C ALA A 710 23.83 -44.85 -10.93
N ARG A 711 25.00 -44.84 -10.27
CA ARG A 711 25.40 -43.73 -9.36
C ARG A 711 25.48 -42.39 -10.09
N SER A 712 26.14 -42.37 -11.27
CA SER A 712 26.25 -41.16 -12.10
C SER A 712 24.87 -40.64 -12.52
N MET A 713 24.00 -41.54 -13.00
CA MET A 713 22.66 -41.13 -13.44
C MET A 713 21.79 -40.68 -12.30
N MET A 714 21.87 -41.25 -11.12
CA MET A 714 21.16 -40.78 -9.92
C MET A 714 21.68 -39.42 -9.43
N HIS A 715 22.99 -39.19 -9.50
CA HIS A 715 23.58 -37.92 -9.13
C HIS A 715 23.15 -36.80 -10.08
N ASN A 716 23.11 -37.07 -11.39
CA ASN A 716 22.54 -36.16 -12.37
C ASN A 716 21.01 -35.95 -12.14
N ALA A 717 20.25 -37.02 -11.83
CA ALA A 717 18.82 -36.91 -11.56
C ALA A 717 18.54 -35.98 -10.41
N ALA A 718 19.31 -36.06 -9.30
CA ALA A 718 19.15 -35.18 -8.14
C ALA A 718 19.37 -33.70 -8.48
N CYS A 719 20.45 -33.41 -9.22
CA CYS A 719 20.73 -32.05 -9.69
C CYS A 719 19.60 -31.53 -10.61
N ILE A 720 19.15 -32.34 -11.58
CA ILE A 720 18.08 -31.98 -12.53
C ILE A 720 16.75 -31.78 -11.80
N ALA A 721 16.38 -32.63 -10.82
CA ALA A 721 15.23 -32.48 -9.99
C ALA A 721 15.28 -31.15 -9.20
N ALA A 722 16.45 -30.83 -8.67
CA ALA A 722 16.68 -29.60 -7.94
C ALA A 722 16.57 -28.35 -8.82
N MET A 723 17.04 -28.39 -10.06
CA MET A 723 16.83 -27.32 -11.04
C MET A 723 15.31 -27.08 -11.27
N ALA A 724 14.51 -28.16 -11.27
CA ALA A 724 13.07 -28.04 -11.39
C ALA A 724 12.44 -27.37 -10.15
N PHE A 725 12.67 -27.93 -8.95
CA PHE A 725 12.02 -27.41 -7.77
C PHE A 725 12.56 -26.05 -7.29
N ALA A 726 13.81 -25.73 -7.55
CA ALA A 726 14.34 -24.39 -7.30
C ALA A 726 13.54 -23.29 -8.00
N ASN A 727 12.87 -23.61 -9.11
CA ASN A 727 12.10 -22.71 -9.94
C ASN A 727 10.59 -22.94 -9.87
N ALA A 728 10.14 -24.15 -9.49
CA ALA A 728 8.73 -24.50 -9.33
C ALA A 728 8.31 -24.66 -7.86
N SER A 729 9.25 -24.67 -6.91
CA SER A 729 9.04 -25.08 -5.53
C SER A 729 8.60 -26.55 -5.42
N VAL A 730 8.35 -27.00 -4.21
CA VAL A 730 7.83 -28.34 -3.88
C VAL A 730 6.35 -28.25 -3.47
N GLY A 731 5.79 -29.19 -2.73
CA GLY A 731 4.38 -29.23 -2.40
C GLY A 731 4.10 -29.69 -0.97
N VAL A 732 2.89 -30.18 -0.80
CA VAL A 732 2.38 -30.62 0.51
C VAL A 732 3.10 -31.87 1.04
N ASN A 733 3.72 -32.68 0.16
CA ASN A 733 4.49 -33.82 0.61
C ASN A 733 5.66 -33.40 1.49
N HIS A 734 6.42 -32.42 1.05
CA HIS A 734 7.53 -31.86 1.84
C HIS A 734 7.02 -31.18 3.12
N ALA A 735 5.90 -30.45 3.07
CA ALA A 735 5.32 -29.84 4.25
C ALA A 735 4.96 -30.87 5.34
N LEU A 736 4.36 -31.99 4.94
CA LEU A 736 4.06 -33.10 5.84
C LEU A 736 5.35 -33.79 6.35
N ALA A 737 6.32 -34.04 5.46
CA ALA A 737 7.59 -34.67 5.80
C ALA A 737 8.43 -33.83 6.76
N HIS A 738 8.47 -32.52 6.60
CA HIS A 738 9.13 -31.59 7.53
C HIS A 738 8.54 -31.65 8.93
N ALA A 739 7.20 -31.53 9.03
CA ALA A 739 6.50 -31.59 10.30
C ALA A 739 6.72 -32.94 11.02
N PHE A 740 6.55 -34.05 10.30
CA PHE A 740 6.69 -35.39 10.82
C PHE A 740 8.15 -35.73 11.19
N GLY A 741 9.08 -35.43 10.27
CA GLY A 741 10.50 -35.72 10.49
C GLY A 741 11.09 -34.96 11.67
N ALA A 742 10.71 -33.69 11.85
CA ALA A 742 11.15 -32.89 13.00
C ALA A 742 10.60 -33.44 14.34
N ARG A 743 9.32 -33.84 14.35
CA ARG A 743 8.65 -34.29 15.60
C ARG A 743 9.12 -35.67 16.07
N PHE A 744 9.38 -36.59 15.14
CA PHE A 744 9.68 -37.98 15.45
C PHE A 744 11.14 -38.41 15.13
N GLY A 745 11.99 -37.48 14.72
CA GLY A 745 13.39 -37.76 14.41
C GLY A 745 13.59 -38.69 13.19
N VAL A 746 12.66 -38.66 12.24
CA VAL A 746 12.72 -39.50 11.03
C VAL A 746 13.51 -38.78 9.92
N ALA A 747 14.41 -39.52 9.26
CA ALA A 747 15.21 -38.99 8.13
C ALA A 747 14.29 -38.43 7.02
N HIS A 748 14.68 -37.28 6.44
CA HIS A 748 13.86 -36.50 5.52
C HIS A 748 13.33 -37.32 4.34
N GLY A 749 14.19 -38.03 3.60
CA GLY A 749 13.75 -38.86 2.48
C GLY A 749 12.82 -40.01 2.90
N ARG A 750 12.98 -40.55 4.11
CA ARG A 750 12.08 -41.57 4.67
C ARG A 750 10.71 -40.98 5.03
N ALA A 751 10.68 -39.78 5.60
CA ALA A 751 9.43 -39.05 5.84
C ALA A 751 8.71 -38.74 4.52
N ASN A 752 9.44 -38.29 3.49
CA ASN A 752 8.90 -38.12 2.14
C ASN A 752 8.31 -39.41 1.55
N ALA A 753 9.01 -40.52 1.69
CA ALA A 753 8.56 -41.83 1.19
C ALA A 753 7.22 -42.31 1.79
N LEU A 754 7.00 -42.04 3.09
CA LEU A 754 5.76 -42.41 3.80
C LEU A 754 4.55 -41.59 3.34
N MET A 755 4.75 -40.33 2.96
CA MET A 755 3.66 -39.42 2.56
C MET A 755 3.34 -39.51 1.07
N LEU A 756 4.36 -39.82 0.24
CA LEU A 756 4.32 -39.64 -1.23
C LEU A 756 3.13 -40.31 -1.94
N PRO A 757 2.79 -41.60 -1.74
CA PRO A 757 1.65 -42.23 -2.42
C PRO A 757 0.31 -41.56 -2.07
N HIS A 758 0.14 -41.16 -0.80
CA HIS A 758 -1.06 -40.49 -0.30
C HIS A 758 -1.22 -39.09 -0.87
N VAL A 759 -0.13 -38.33 -0.96
CA VAL A 759 -0.13 -37.00 -1.56
C VAL A 759 -0.34 -37.05 -3.07
N MET A 760 0.20 -38.06 -3.77
CA MET A 760 -0.09 -38.26 -5.19
C MET A 760 -1.58 -38.51 -5.43
N ALA A 761 -2.21 -39.39 -4.63
CA ALA A 761 -3.66 -39.62 -4.70
C ALA A 761 -4.45 -38.35 -4.36
N TYR A 762 -4.07 -37.63 -3.34
CA TYR A 762 -4.68 -36.35 -2.95
C TYR A 762 -4.61 -35.30 -4.06
N ASN A 763 -3.44 -35.12 -4.65
CA ASN A 763 -3.24 -34.16 -5.74
C ASN A 763 -3.87 -34.61 -7.07
N ALA A 764 -4.10 -35.90 -7.29
CA ALA A 764 -4.78 -36.40 -8.48
C ALA A 764 -6.30 -36.16 -8.45
N ALA A 765 -6.90 -36.04 -7.26
CA ALA A 765 -8.32 -35.76 -7.14
C ALA A 765 -8.61 -34.30 -7.50
N VAL A 766 -9.51 -34.06 -8.48
CA VAL A 766 -9.89 -32.71 -8.92
C VAL A 766 -10.64 -32.01 -7.80
N PRO A 767 -10.10 -30.94 -7.20
CA PRO A 767 -10.71 -30.29 -6.05
C PRO A 767 -11.77 -29.27 -6.45
N ALA A 768 -12.72 -28.97 -5.54
CA ALA A 768 -13.63 -27.84 -5.69
C ALA A 768 -12.91 -26.48 -5.55
N LYS A 769 -11.76 -26.47 -4.86
CA LYS A 769 -10.92 -25.26 -4.62
C LYS A 769 -9.46 -25.55 -4.94
N PHE A 770 -8.88 -24.74 -5.80
CA PHE A 770 -7.46 -24.82 -6.16
C PHE A 770 -6.87 -23.44 -6.45
N MET A 771 -5.55 -23.36 -6.40
CA MET A 771 -4.81 -22.14 -6.79
C MET A 771 -4.61 -22.13 -8.32
N PRO A 772 -5.01 -21.04 -9.01
CA PRO A 772 -4.82 -20.96 -10.45
C PRO A 772 -3.34 -20.82 -10.81
N SER A 773 -2.86 -21.66 -11.73
CA SER A 773 -1.53 -21.51 -12.33
C SER A 773 -1.51 -20.39 -13.38
N PRO A 774 -0.41 -19.65 -13.55
CA PRO A 774 -0.28 -18.71 -14.65
C PRO A 774 -0.25 -19.38 -16.03
N TYR A 775 0.06 -20.68 -16.13
CA TYR A 775 0.17 -21.43 -17.39
C TYR A 775 -1.03 -22.30 -17.72
N THR A 776 -1.85 -22.66 -16.74
CA THR A 776 -2.96 -23.57 -16.93
C THR A 776 -4.30 -22.89 -16.69
N LYS A 777 -5.29 -23.21 -17.52
CA LYS A 777 -6.65 -22.66 -17.42
C LYS A 777 -7.52 -23.40 -16.41
N GLY A 778 -7.04 -24.50 -15.83
CA GLY A 778 -7.76 -25.35 -14.91
C GLY A 778 -6.83 -26.15 -14.02
N TYR A 779 -7.39 -27.11 -13.31
CA TYR A 779 -6.63 -28.06 -12.50
C TYR A 779 -6.06 -29.17 -13.39
N VAL A 780 -4.73 -29.36 -13.39
CA VAL A 780 -4.05 -30.26 -14.32
C VAL A 780 -3.14 -31.29 -13.65
N ALA A 781 -3.11 -31.39 -12.32
CA ALA A 781 -2.20 -32.29 -11.63
C ALA A 781 -2.42 -33.78 -12.04
N HIS A 782 -3.67 -34.22 -12.15
CA HIS A 782 -4.03 -35.56 -12.61
C HIS A 782 -3.56 -35.84 -14.05
N GLU A 783 -3.69 -34.84 -14.95
CA GLU A 783 -3.19 -34.96 -16.33
C GLU A 783 -1.66 -35.09 -16.38
N LYS A 784 -0.96 -34.30 -15.56
CA LYS A 784 0.51 -34.39 -15.47
C LYS A 784 0.98 -35.73 -14.89
N TYR A 785 0.30 -36.29 -13.91
CA TYR A 785 0.60 -37.63 -13.43
C TYR A 785 0.35 -38.68 -14.50
N ALA A 786 -0.71 -38.55 -15.29
CA ALA A 786 -0.96 -39.43 -16.43
C ALA A 786 0.15 -39.33 -17.48
N MET A 787 0.66 -38.13 -17.78
CA MET A 787 1.80 -37.92 -18.68
C MET A 787 3.09 -38.60 -18.15
N ILE A 788 3.30 -38.58 -16.84
CA ILE A 788 4.43 -39.28 -16.21
C ILE A 788 4.26 -40.80 -16.34
N ALA A 789 3.06 -41.32 -16.17
CA ALA A 789 2.77 -42.73 -16.38
C ALA A 789 3.07 -43.16 -17.84
N ASP A 790 2.69 -42.35 -18.81
CA ASP A 790 3.00 -42.56 -20.22
C ASP A 790 4.52 -42.54 -20.49
N LEU A 791 5.23 -41.55 -19.88
CA LEU A 791 6.68 -41.43 -19.98
C LEU A 791 7.43 -42.68 -19.46
N LEU A 792 6.86 -43.30 -18.40
CA LEU A 792 7.44 -44.49 -17.79
C LEU A 792 6.93 -45.81 -18.44
N GLY A 793 5.99 -45.74 -19.37
CA GLY A 793 5.42 -46.90 -20.06
C GLY A 793 4.54 -47.79 -19.17
N LEU A 794 3.88 -47.19 -18.16
CA LEU A 794 3.08 -47.93 -17.16
C LEU A 794 1.70 -48.39 -17.65
N GLY A 795 1.30 -47.97 -18.87
CA GLY A 795 0.00 -48.33 -19.44
C GLY A 795 -1.18 -47.59 -18.77
N GLY A 796 -2.38 -47.96 -19.20
CA GLY A 796 -3.64 -47.35 -18.79
C GLY A 796 -4.34 -46.65 -19.96
N SER A 797 -5.70 -46.77 -20.05
CA SER A 797 -6.50 -46.22 -21.12
C SER A 797 -7.13 -44.87 -20.75
N THR A 798 -7.31 -44.61 -19.45
CA THR A 798 -7.86 -43.35 -18.95
C THR A 798 -6.83 -42.65 -18.07
N VAL A 799 -7.08 -41.38 -17.79
CA VAL A 799 -6.23 -40.58 -16.86
C VAL A 799 -6.20 -41.22 -15.47
N GLU A 800 -7.34 -41.67 -14.98
CA GLU A 800 -7.48 -42.31 -13.68
C GLU A 800 -6.70 -43.63 -13.61
N GLU A 801 -6.75 -44.46 -14.63
CA GLU A 801 -5.95 -45.70 -14.71
C GLU A 801 -4.46 -45.41 -14.73
N LYS A 802 -4.02 -44.42 -15.51
CA LYS A 802 -2.62 -44.02 -15.57
C LYS A 802 -2.10 -43.48 -14.23
N VAL A 803 -2.88 -42.64 -13.54
CA VAL A 803 -2.58 -42.18 -12.22
C VAL A 803 -2.44 -43.32 -11.21
N LYS A 804 -3.41 -44.23 -11.21
CA LYS A 804 -3.37 -45.42 -10.35
C LYS A 804 -2.14 -46.28 -10.63
N ASN A 805 -1.77 -46.48 -11.88
CA ASN A 805 -0.59 -47.23 -12.27
C ASN A 805 0.71 -46.52 -11.82
N LEU A 806 0.77 -45.18 -11.89
CA LEU A 806 1.90 -44.42 -11.41
C LEU A 806 2.07 -44.53 -9.88
N ILE A 807 0.96 -44.44 -9.13
CA ILE A 807 0.99 -44.61 -7.68
C ILE A 807 1.47 -46.03 -7.31
N ALA A 808 0.92 -47.04 -7.96
CA ALA A 808 1.31 -48.43 -7.75
C ALA A 808 2.81 -48.67 -8.06
N ALA A 809 3.30 -48.13 -9.18
CA ALA A 809 4.73 -48.23 -9.55
C ALA A 809 5.63 -47.51 -8.52
N THR A 810 5.15 -46.40 -7.94
CA THR A 810 5.85 -45.70 -6.86
C THR A 810 5.88 -46.52 -5.58
N GLU A 811 4.77 -47.15 -5.20
CA GLU A 811 4.70 -48.05 -4.04
C GLU A 811 5.60 -49.29 -4.22
N GLU A 812 5.66 -49.88 -5.41
CA GLU A 812 6.53 -50.99 -5.74
C GLU A 812 8.02 -50.58 -5.63
N LEU A 813 8.35 -49.38 -6.11
CA LEU A 813 9.69 -48.83 -5.97
C LEU A 813 10.08 -48.67 -4.49
N LEU A 814 9.16 -48.11 -3.67
CA LEU A 814 9.41 -47.93 -2.22
C LEU A 814 9.61 -49.30 -1.50
N ASP A 815 8.82 -50.31 -1.86
CA ASP A 815 8.97 -51.67 -1.32
C ASP A 815 10.33 -52.28 -1.70
N ARG A 816 10.77 -52.13 -2.96
CA ARG A 816 12.05 -52.61 -3.45
C ARG A 816 13.23 -51.96 -2.76
N LEU A 817 13.08 -50.70 -2.35
CA LEU A 817 14.06 -49.94 -1.59
C LEU A 817 14.03 -50.22 -0.08
N GLY A 818 13.09 -51.01 0.40
CA GLY A 818 12.95 -51.40 1.81
C GLY A 818 12.40 -50.32 2.71
N PHE A 819 11.56 -49.43 2.17
CA PHE A 819 10.86 -48.43 3.01
C PHE A 819 9.69 -49.04 3.77
N PRO A 820 9.43 -48.60 5.01
CA PRO A 820 8.22 -49.02 5.75
C PRO A 820 6.94 -48.61 4.98
N ARG A 821 5.91 -49.42 5.10
CA ARG A 821 4.65 -49.18 4.41
C ARG A 821 3.76 -48.18 5.14
N SER A 822 3.99 -48.00 6.43
CA SER A 822 3.21 -47.12 7.29
C SER A 822 4.08 -46.44 8.34
N ILE A 823 3.56 -45.35 8.92
CA ILE A 823 4.17 -44.73 10.10
C ILE A 823 4.13 -45.69 11.30
N ALA A 824 3.11 -46.52 11.43
CA ALA A 824 3.01 -47.53 12.48
C ALA A 824 4.20 -48.51 12.50
N GLU A 825 4.71 -48.89 11.31
CA GLU A 825 5.90 -49.77 11.19
C GLU A 825 7.19 -49.15 11.71
N LEU A 826 7.24 -47.85 11.93
CA LEU A 826 8.37 -47.21 12.61
C LEU A 826 8.36 -47.40 14.12
N GLY A 827 7.32 -48.05 14.68
CA GLY A 827 7.16 -48.29 16.11
C GLY A 827 6.57 -47.11 16.89
N ILE A 828 6.05 -46.11 16.21
CA ILE A 828 5.36 -44.95 16.81
C ILE A 828 3.97 -45.40 17.25
N ALA A 829 3.70 -45.32 18.58
CA ALA A 829 2.40 -45.73 19.13
C ALA A 829 1.27 -44.83 18.64
N GLU A 830 0.11 -45.43 18.29
CA GLU A 830 -1.07 -44.72 17.78
C GLU A 830 -1.49 -43.57 18.70
N LYS A 831 -1.51 -43.79 20.00
CA LYS A 831 -1.85 -42.78 20.99
C LYS A 831 -0.92 -41.55 20.94
N GLU A 832 0.38 -41.79 20.82
CA GLU A 832 1.39 -40.71 20.71
C GLU A 832 1.21 -39.94 19.40
N PHE A 833 1.00 -40.67 18.32
CA PHE A 833 0.75 -40.07 17.00
C PHE A 833 -0.51 -39.22 16.99
N GLU A 834 -1.65 -39.72 17.45
CA GLU A 834 -2.91 -38.94 17.50
C GLU A 834 -2.81 -37.72 18.42
N GLN A 835 -2.03 -37.76 19.49
CA GLN A 835 -1.77 -36.60 20.33
C GLN A 835 -0.94 -35.51 19.61
N ALA A 836 -0.01 -35.91 18.76
CA ALA A 836 0.82 -34.99 17.99
C ALA A 836 0.11 -34.43 16.74
N LEU A 837 -0.93 -35.09 16.26
CA LEU A 837 -1.57 -34.83 14.98
C LEU A 837 -2.06 -33.39 14.76
N PRO A 838 -2.68 -32.70 15.74
CA PRO A 838 -3.07 -31.28 15.58
C PRO A 838 -1.87 -30.37 15.37
N GLU A 839 -0.77 -30.61 16.09
CA GLU A 839 0.48 -29.86 15.96
C GLU A 839 1.15 -30.12 14.61
N LEU A 840 1.22 -31.38 14.19
CA LEU A 840 1.75 -31.77 12.88
C LEU A 840 1.00 -31.11 11.73
N ALA A 841 -0.33 -31.11 11.76
CA ALA A 841 -1.15 -30.48 10.76
C ALA A 841 -0.94 -28.95 10.72
N GLN A 842 -0.78 -28.32 11.89
CA GLN A 842 -0.51 -26.87 11.98
C GLN A 842 0.86 -26.53 11.39
N ILE A 843 1.90 -27.27 11.77
CA ILE A 843 3.26 -27.05 11.24
C ILE A 843 3.29 -27.26 9.72
N ALA A 844 2.66 -28.32 9.21
CA ALA A 844 2.58 -28.59 7.77
C ALA A 844 1.79 -27.52 7.01
N PHE A 845 0.75 -26.93 7.62
CA PHE A 845 -0.01 -25.83 7.02
C PHE A 845 0.80 -24.54 6.94
N GLU A 846 1.62 -24.27 7.95
CA GLU A 846 2.47 -23.09 8.02
C GLU A 846 3.71 -23.20 7.14
N ASP A 847 4.12 -24.41 6.76
CA ASP A 847 5.31 -24.65 5.94
C ASP A 847 5.19 -24.01 4.55
N PRO A 848 6.19 -23.21 4.12
CA PRO A 848 6.19 -22.56 2.81
C PRO A 848 6.07 -23.53 1.64
N SER A 849 6.55 -24.76 1.78
CA SER A 849 6.52 -25.80 0.73
C SER A 849 5.08 -26.10 0.27
N GLY A 850 4.11 -26.07 1.18
CA GLY A 850 2.69 -26.32 0.87
C GLY A 850 2.03 -25.24 -0.01
N ARG A 851 2.64 -24.05 -0.12
CA ARG A 851 2.05 -22.89 -0.82
C ARG A 851 2.00 -23.05 -2.34
N SER A 852 2.90 -23.84 -2.90
CA SER A 852 2.99 -24.15 -4.34
C SER A 852 2.22 -25.39 -4.76
N ASN A 853 1.61 -26.11 -3.81
CA ASN A 853 0.84 -27.31 -4.13
C ASN A 853 -0.33 -27.00 -5.06
N PRO A 854 -0.66 -27.85 -6.06
CA PRO A 854 -1.74 -27.58 -7.00
C PRO A 854 -3.13 -27.50 -6.33
N ARG A 855 -3.33 -28.25 -5.26
CA ARG A 855 -4.51 -28.25 -4.41
C ARG A 855 -4.20 -27.54 -3.09
N MET A 856 -5.00 -26.54 -2.72
CA MET A 856 -4.86 -25.83 -1.44
C MET A 856 -5.29 -26.76 -0.30
N PRO A 857 -4.39 -27.21 0.57
CA PRO A 857 -4.75 -28.12 1.65
C PRO A 857 -5.54 -27.40 2.77
N MET A 858 -6.56 -28.05 3.28
CA MET A 858 -7.23 -27.66 4.52
C MET A 858 -6.63 -28.42 5.71
N MET A 859 -6.76 -27.86 6.91
CA MET A 859 -6.26 -28.51 8.15
C MET A 859 -6.80 -29.92 8.33
N SER A 860 -8.08 -30.14 8.04
CA SER A 860 -8.71 -31.46 8.08
C SER A 860 -8.12 -32.44 7.07
N GLU A 861 -7.78 -31.98 5.86
CA GLU A 861 -7.16 -32.79 4.83
C GLU A 861 -5.73 -33.17 5.17
N LEU A 862 -4.94 -32.24 5.75
CA LEU A 862 -3.59 -32.54 6.25
C LEU A 862 -3.63 -33.58 7.38
N THR A 863 -4.60 -33.45 8.30
CA THR A 863 -4.83 -34.42 9.36
C THR A 863 -5.15 -35.81 8.78
N GLU A 864 -5.98 -35.88 7.76
CA GLU A 864 -6.37 -37.12 7.10
C GLU A 864 -5.20 -37.75 6.34
N LEU A 865 -4.39 -36.95 5.64
CA LEU A 865 -3.16 -37.42 4.97
C LEU A 865 -2.18 -38.07 5.96
N PHE A 866 -1.99 -37.47 7.13
CA PHE A 866 -1.19 -38.08 8.18
C PHE A 866 -1.78 -39.39 8.69
N ARG A 867 -3.10 -39.49 8.88
CA ARG A 867 -3.76 -40.73 9.31
C ARG A 867 -3.64 -41.82 8.24
N ASN A 868 -3.80 -41.47 6.97
CA ASN A 868 -3.61 -42.44 5.89
C ASN A 868 -2.17 -42.96 5.84
N ALA A 869 -1.17 -42.10 6.02
CA ALA A 869 0.21 -42.51 6.13
C ALA A 869 0.50 -43.34 7.40
N TYR A 870 -0.22 -43.15 8.49
CA TYR A 870 -0.13 -43.99 9.70
C TYR A 870 -0.70 -45.40 9.46
N GLN A 871 -1.82 -45.51 8.73
CA GLN A 871 -2.47 -46.80 8.42
C GLN A 871 -1.73 -47.57 7.36
N GLY A 872 -1.11 -46.91 6.39
CA GLY A 872 -0.27 -47.50 5.38
C GLY A 872 -0.77 -47.46 3.96
N ARG A 873 0.07 -47.94 3.02
CA ARG A 873 -0.19 -47.93 1.58
C ARG A 873 -1.36 -48.86 1.21
N GLY A 874 -2.10 -48.53 0.16
CA GLY A 874 -3.22 -49.34 -0.34
C GLY A 874 -4.56 -49.08 0.37
N VAL A 875 -4.63 -48.23 1.40
CA VAL A 875 -5.87 -47.91 2.16
C VAL A 875 -6.52 -46.60 1.70
N ALA A 876 -5.97 -45.93 0.71
CA ALA A 876 -6.41 -44.60 0.33
C ALA A 876 -7.79 -44.62 -0.37
N GLU A 877 -8.86 -44.32 0.38
CA GLU A 877 -9.99 -43.64 -0.22
C GLU A 877 -9.56 -42.21 -0.63
N PRO A 878 -10.03 -41.68 -1.78
CA PRO A 878 -9.63 -40.36 -2.23
C PRO A 878 -10.08 -39.29 -1.23
N VAL A 879 -9.14 -38.70 -0.53
CA VAL A 879 -9.35 -37.60 0.40
C VAL A 879 -10.06 -36.45 -0.31
N GLY A 880 -11.27 -36.13 0.10
CA GLY A 880 -12.00 -34.94 -0.38
C GLY A 880 -12.74 -35.12 -1.70
N ALA A 881 -13.26 -36.30 -1.99
CA ALA A 881 -14.36 -36.45 -2.97
C ALA A 881 -15.59 -35.68 -2.47
N PRO A 882 -16.25 -34.84 -3.30
CA PRO A 882 -17.47 -34.15 -2.85
C PRO A 882 -18.53 -35.20 -2.48
N ALA A 883 -19.11 -35.06 -1.26
CA ALA A 883 -20.23 -35.81 -0.79
C ALA A 883 -21.50 -35.50 -1.60
#